data_8ef1ce2d8c6a38b010465af8407b812e
#
_entry.id   8ef1ce2d8c6a38b010465af8407b812e
#
_cell.length_a   1.000
_cell.length_b   1.000
_cell.length_c   1.000
_cell.angle_alpha   90.00
_cell.angle_beta   90.00
_cell.angle_gamma   90.00
#
_symmetry.space_group_name_H-M   'P 1'
#
loop_
_entity.id
_entity.type
_entity.pdbx_description
1 polymer ?
#
loop_
_entity_poly.entity_id
_entity_poly.type
_entity_poly.pdbx_seq_one_letter_code
_entity_poly.pdbx_strand_id
1 'polypeptide(L)'
;METGLFWIVPAASVLALVLAWYFYRQMMQESEGTPLMIKIASHVRKGAMSYLKQQYKIVGMVFLALVILFSIMAYGFDLQNHWVPIAFLTGGFFSGLSGYLGMKTATYASARTANAARSSLNKGLQVAFRSGAVMGLVVVGLGLFDISFWYLLLDKCIPDDTMNPTAKLCIITTTMLTFGMGASTQALFARVGGGIYTKAADVGADLVGKVEAGIPEDDPRNPATIADNVGDNVGDVAGMGADLYESYCGSILATAALGAAAFIGTGNTEMQFKAVIAPMLIAAIGIVLSIIGIFAVRTKEDAGMKQLLNALGFGTNLSSVLIVIATFLILWVLGIQNWLYISMAVVVGLIVGIVIGRSTEYYTSQSYRPTQQLSESGKTGPATVIISGIGLGMISTTIPVIAVVAGIILSYWLASGFDFANIGMGLYGIGIAAVGMLSTLGITLATDAYGPIADNAGGNAEMSGLGAEVRKRTDALDSLGNTTAATGKGFAIGSAALTGLALLASYIEEIRIGLSRLGTEVLELPGGGSVNVHNATFTDFMFYYDVTLMNPKVLSGMFVGSMMAFLFCGLTMNAVGRAAAHMVEEVRRQFREIKGILTGEAEPDYARCVQISTKGAQREMIFPSLLAIAAPIITGLLFGVPGVIGLLIGGLSSGFVLAIFMANSGGAWDNAKKYVEEGNFGGKGSEVHKATVVGDTVGDPFKDTSGPSLNILIKLMSMVAIVMAGLTVSWSLF
;
A
#
# COMPACT_ATOMS: atom_id res chain seq x y z
N MET A 1 -13.76 -21.43 -25.73
CA MET A 1 -13.72 -19.94 -25.72
C MET A 1 -13.26 -19.41 -24.36
N GLU A 2 -13.65 -20.03 -23.28
CA GLU A 2 -13.40 -19.61 -21.89
C GLU A 2 -11.93 -19.71 -21.48
N THR A 3 -11.25 -20.78 -21.81
CA THR A 3 -9.81 -20.92 -21.65
C THR A 3 -9.00 -19.90 -22.47
N GLY A 4 -9.55 -19.44 -23.61
CA GLY A 4 -8.91 -18.43 -24.45
C GLY A 4 -8.87 -17.04 -23.80
N LEU A 5 -9.93 -16.64 -23.07
CA LEU A 5 -9.98 -15.36 -22.38
C LEU A 5 -8.95 -15.25 -21.24
N PHE A 6 -8.66 -16.35 -20.56
CA PHE A 6 -7.65 -16.36 -19.50
C PHE A 6 -6.27 -15.88 -19.99
N TRP A 7 -5.89 -16.17 -21.24
CA TRP A 7 -4.59 -15.77 -21.78
C TRP A 7 -4.38 -14.26 -21.93
N ILE A 8 -5.47 -13.47 -21.83
CA ILE A 8 -5.38 -12.02 -21.73
C ILE A 8 -4.61 -11.61 -20.45
N VAL A 9 -4.74 -12.39 -19.37
CA VAL A 9 -4.13 -12.10 -18.05
C VAL A 9 -2.59 -12.11 -18.14
N PRO A 10 -1.92 -13.23 -18.51
CA PRO A 10 -0.47 -13.23 -18.67
C PRO A 10 0.01 -12.32 -19.82
N ALA A 11 -0.77 -12.14 -20.87
CA ALA A 11 -0.41 -11.22 -21.95
C ALA A 11 -0.35 -9.76 -21.50
N ALA A 12 -1.34 -9.30 -20.71
CA ALA A 12 -1.35 -7.96 -20.13
C ALA A 12 -0.18 -7.75 -19.15
N SER A 13 0.14 -8.76 -18.34
CA SER A 13 1.29 -8.77 -17.44
C SER A 13 2.61 -8.55 -18.21
N VAL A 14 2.86 -9.34 -19.25
CA VAL A 14 4.06 -9.22 -20.09
C VAL A 14 4.10 -7.85 -20.79
N LEU A 15 2.97 -7.36 -21.30
CA LEU A 15 2.87 -6.03 -21.90
C LEU A 15 3.27 -4.93 -20.91
N ALA A 16 2.79 -5.00 -19.66
CA ALA A 16 3.16 -4.05 -18.62
C ALA A 16 4.67 -4.04 -18.36
N LEU A 17 5.29 -5.22 -18.22
CA LEU A 17 6.72 -5.34 -17.96
C LEU A 17 7.58 -4.86 -19.14
N VAL A 18 7.16 -5.15 -20.37
CA VAL A 18 7.84 -4.67 -21.58
C VAL A 18 7.79 -3.13 -21.68
N LEU A 19 6.63 -2.53 -21.38
CA LEU A 19 6.48 -1.08 -21.39
C LEU A 19 7.19 -0.41 -20.21
N ALA A 20 7.23 -1.05 -19.04
CA ALA A 20 8.06 -0.60 -17.93
C ALA A 20 9.54 -0.53 -18.33
N TRP A 21 10.04 -1.57 -18.98
CA TRP A 21 11.40 -1.58 -19.51
C TRP A 21 11.63 -0.51 -20.60
N TYR A 22 10.64 -0.27 -21.48
CA TYR A 22 10.70 0.79 -22.48
C TYR A 22 10.83 2.18 -21.82
N PHE A 23 9.98 2.51 -20.86
CA PHE A 23 10.05 3.78 -20.12
C PHE A 23 11.35 3.92 -19.33
N TYR A 24 11.81 2.84 -18.68
CA TYR A 24 13.10 2.82 -18.01
C TYR A 24 14.25 3.15 -18.97
N ARG A 25 14.28 2.52 -20.15
CA ARG A 25 15.28 2.82 -21.19
C ARG A 25 15.21 4.27 -21.65
N GLN A 26 14.02 4.79 -21.87
CA GLN A 26 13.81 6.17 -22.27
C GLN A 26 14.32 7.15 -21.21
N MET A 27 14.04 6.92 -19.94
CA MET A 27 14.57 7.70 -18.83
C MET A 27 16.10 7.66 -18.78
N MET A 28 16.70 6.48 -18.98
CA MET A 28 18.16 6.31 -18.95
C MET A 28 18.90 7.02 -20.10
N GLN A 29 18.22 7.42 -21.17
CA GLN A 29 18.79 8.21 -22.27
C GLN A 29 18.94 9.70 -21.91
N GLU A 30 18.18 10.18 -20.91
CA GLU A 30 18.31 11.56 -20.43
C GLU A 30 19.61 11.72 -19.63
N SER A 31 20.24 12.91 -19.74
CA SER A 31 21.49 13.22 -19.03
C SER A 31 21.25 13.44 -17.54
N GLU A 32 22.15 12.96 -16.71
CA GLU A 32 22.18 13.27 -15.26
C GLU A 32 22.64 14.69 -14.93
N GLY A 33 23.14 15.44 -15.93
CA GLY A 33 23.55 16.83 -15.79
C GLY A 33 25.04 17.02 -15.45
N THR A 34 25.34 17.89 -14.50
CA THR A 34 26.70 18.28 -14.14
C THR A 34 27.43 17.19 -13.36
N PRO A 35 28.79 17.21 -13.29
CA PRO A 35 29.54 16.26 -12.44
C PRO A 35 29.11 16.25 -10.99
N LEU A 36 28.72 17.42 -10.44
CA LEU A 36 28.26 17.54 -9.04
C LEU A 36 26.89 16.86 -8.86
N MET A 37 25.95 17.05 -9.80
CA MET A 37 24.65 16.34 -9.81
C MET A 37 24.85 14.83 -9.81
N ILE A 38 25.78 14.35 -10.64
CA ILE A 38 26.10 12.90 -10.73
C ILE A 38 26.71 12.41 -9.41
N LYS A 39 27.61 13.18 -8.77
CA LYS A 39 28.21 12.84 -7.48
C LYS A 39 27.11 12.68 -6.41
N ILE A 40 26.22 13.66 -6.27
CA ILE A 40 25.12 13.65 -5.30
C ILE A 40 24.21 12.45 -5.54
N ALA A 41 23.73 12.26 -6.77
CA ALA A 41 22.89 11.11 -7.13
C ALA A 41 23.59 9.77 -6.86
N SER A 42 24.92 9.70 -7.01
CA SER A 42 25.71 8.51 -6.66
C SER A 42 25.70 8.22 -5.16
N HIS A 43 25.77 9.25 -4.30
CA HIS A 43 25.68 9.09 -2.85
C HIS A 43 24.29 8.56 -2.45
N VAL A 44 23.22 9.13 -3.00
CA VAL A 44 21.85 8.66 -2.75
C VAL A 44 21.68 7.20 -3.22
N ARG A 45 22.12 6.85 -4.42
CA ARG A 45 22.07 5.46 -4.93
C ARG A 45 22.81 4.47 -4.04
N LYS A 46 24.03 4.81 -3.61
CA LYS A 46 24.81 3.94 -2.72
C LYS A 46 24.14 3.77 -1.36
N GLY A 47 23.58 4.85 -0.80
CA GLY A 47 22.84 4.80 0.45
C GLY A 47 21.61 3.91 0.37
N ALA A 48 20.77 4.14 -0.63
CA ALA A 48 19.53 3.36 -0.86
C ALA A 48 19.83 1.87 -1.09
N MET A 49 20.84 1.55 -1.90
CA MET A 49 21.26 0.17 -2.14
C MET A 49 21.81 -0.51 -0.89
N SER A 50 22.59 0.22 -0.09
CA SER A 50 23.13 -0.29 1.18
C SER A 50 22.00 -0.60 2.17
N TYR A 51 21.02 0.28 2.28
CA TYR A 51 19.83 0.06 3.11
C TYR A 51 19.07 -1.18 2.68
N LEU A 52 18.67 -1.30 1.40
CA LEU A 52 17.91 -2.45 0.92
C LEU A 52 18.64 -3.77 1.09
N LYS A 53 19.97 -3.79 0.85
CA LYS A 53 20.77 -4.99 1.07
C LYS A 53 20.71 -5.48 2.52
N GLN A 54 20.76 -4.56 3.47
CA GLN A 54 20.66 -4.88 4.89
C GLN A 54 19.23 -5.29 5.27
N GLN A 55 18.22 -4.58 4.78
CA GLN A 55 16.81 -4.89 5.02
C GLN A 55 16.47 -6.30 4.51
N TYR A 56 16.83 -6.63 3.27
CA TYR A 56 16.55 -7.95 2.69
C TYR A 56 17.28 -9.07 3.40
N LYS A 57 18.45 -8.80 4.01
CA LYS A 57 19.13 -9.77 4.87
C LYS A 57 18.30 -10.12 6.10
N ILE A 58 17.75 -9.12 6.78
CA ILE A 58 16.91 -9.33 7.98
C ILE A 58 15.60 -10.02 7.60
N VAL A 59 14.93 -9.49 6.57
CA VAL A 59 13.67 -10.08 6.07
C VAL A 59 13.90 -11.52 5.62
N GLY A 60 15.00 -11.81 4.93
CA GLY A 60 15.37 -13.17 4.52
C GLY A 60 15.52 -14.15 5.69
N MET A 61 16.03 -13.69 6.84
CA MET A 61 16.09 -14.53 8.04
C MET A 61 14.68 -14.81 8.61
N VAL A 62 13.80 -13.83 8.62
CA VAL A 62 12.40 -14.00 9.03
C VAL A 62 11.67 -14.95 8.07
N PHE A 63 11.87 -14.76 6.75
CA PHE A 63 11.29 -15.65 5.74
C PHE A 63 11.77 -17.10 5.90
N LEU A 64 13.05 -17.29 6.15
CA LEU A 64 13.60 -18.63 6.40
C LEU A 64 12.94 -19.30 7.61
N ALA A 65 12.77 -18.56 8.70
CA ALA A 65 12.11 -19.08 9.91
C ALA A 65 10.64 -19.45 9.65
N LEU A 66 9.89 -18.58 8.92
CA LEU A 66 8.49 -18.85 8.57
C LEU A 66 8.35 -20.00 7.57
N VAL A 67 9.24 -20.11 6.59
CA VAL A 67 9.24 -21.25 5.64
C VAL A 67 9.48 -22.57 6.36
N ILE A 68 10.41 -22.61 7.32
CA ILE A 68 10.63 -23.80 8.15
C ILE A 68 9.35 -24.15 8.92
N LEU A 69 8.71 -23.16 9.57
CA LEU A 69 7.45 -23.35 10.28
C LEU A 69 6.36 -23.92 9.36
N PHE A 70 6.15 -23.29 8.20
CA PHE A 70 5.12 -23.73 7.24
C PHE A 70 5.45 -25.09 6.63
N SER A 71 6.72 -25.40 6.41
CA SER A 71 7.14 -26.73 5.95
C SER A 71 6.83 -27.82 6.99
N ILE A 72 7.06 -27.55 8.27
CA ILE A 72 6.69 -28.46 9.35
C ILE A 72 5.16 -28.65 9.40
N MET A 73 4.39 -27.56 9.27
CA MET A 73 2.93 -27.63 9.26
C MET A 73 2.38 -28.37 8.05
N ALA A 74 2.97 -28.16 6.86
CA ALA A 74 2.51 -28.76 5.61
C ALA A 74 2.92 -30.22 5.46
N TYR A 75 4.20 -30.54 5.72
CA TYR A 75 4.76 -31.89 5.48
C TYR A 75 4.85 -32.74 6.73
N GLY A 76 4.88 -32.14 7.94
CA GLY A 76 4.95 -32.87 9.21
C GLY A 76 3.60 -33.20 9.81
N PHE A 77 2.67 -32.24 9.76
CA PHE A 77 1.36 -32.36 10.41
C PHE A 77 0.16 -32.36 9.46
N ASP A 78 0.37 -32.12 8.17
CA ASP A 78 -0.67 -32.02 7.12
C ASP A 78 -1.78 -31.00 7.45
N LEU A 79 -1.41 -29.92 8.17
CA LEU A 79 -2.34 -28.87 8.59
C LEU A 79 -2.63 -27.85 7.49
N GLN A 80 -1.83 -27.83 6.43
CA GLN A 80 -1.98 -26.90 5.30
C GLN A 80 -1.48 -27.51 3.99
N ASN A 81 -1.79 -26.85 2.86
CA ASN A 81 -1.38 -27.35 1.54
C ASN A 81 0.15 -27.35 1.41
N HIS A 82 0.68 -28.39 0.77
CA HIS A 82 2.12 -28.58 0.54
C HIS A 82 2.78 -27.47 -0.30
N TRP A 83 2.00 -26.72 -1.08
CA TRP A 83 2.48 -25.56 -1.88
C TRP A 83 2.68 -24.28 -1.07
N VAL A 84 2.12 -24.19 0.15
CA VAL A 84 2.16 -22.97 1.00
C VAL A 84 3.58 -22.43 1.22
N PRO A 85 4.60 -23.21 1.60
CA PRO A 85 5.94 -22.68 1.83
C PRO A 85 6.56 -22.03 0.58
N ILE A 86 6.30 -22.61 -0.60
CA ILE A 86 6.82 -22.11 -1.87
C ILE A 86 6.05 -20.86 -2.31
N ALA A 87 4.72 -20.88 -2.19
CA ALA A 87 3.87 -19.72 -2.51
C ALA A 87 4.24 -18.51 -1.63
N PHE A 88 4.43 -18.71 -0.34
CA PHE A 88 4.90 -17.68 0.59
C PHE A 88 6.22 -17.03 0.12
N LEU A 89 7.20 -17.84 -0.32
CA LEU A 89 8.49 -17.34 -0.82
C LEU A 89 8.33 -16.50 -2.09
N THR A 90 7.53 -16.96 -3.05
CA THR A 90 7.36 -16.22 -4.32
C THR A 90 6.67 -14.87 -4.10
N GLY A 91 5.63 -14.82 -3.27
CA GLY A 91 4.96 -13.57 -2.93
C GLY A 91 5.91 -12.54 -2.31
N GLY A 92 6.73 -12.98 -1.34
CA GLY A 92 7.75 -12.11 -0.75
C GLY A 92 8.83 -11.68 -1.75
N PHE A 93 9.26 -12.58 -2.61
CA PHE A 93 10.26 -12.28 -3.64
C PHE A 93 9.75 -11.22 -4.62
N PHE A 94 8.56 -11.39 -5.21
CA PHE A 94 8.03 -10.43 -6.18
C PHE A 94 7.64 -9.09 -5.54
N SER A 95 7.14 -9.08 -4.31
CA SER A 95 6.90 -7.86 -3.55
C SER A 95 8.21 -7.09 -3.33
N GLY A 96 9.27 -7.77 -2.86
CA GLY A 96 10.59 -7.17 -2.69
C GLY A 96 11.21 -6.71 -4.01
N LEU A 97 11.05 -7.48 -5.09
CA LEU A 97 11.54 -7.14 -6.42
C LEU A 97 10.85 -5.88 -6.97
N SER A 98 9.53 -5.72 -6.74
CA SER A 98 8.80 -4.52 -7.16
C SER A 98 9.32 -3.27 -6.46
N GLY A 99 9.53 -3.33 -5.14
CA GLY A 99 10.15 -2.24 -4.37
C GLY A 99 11.59 -1.93 -4.82
N TYR A 100 12.40 -2.95 -5.08
CA TYR A 100 13.77 -2.78 -5.58
C TYR A 100 13.83 -2.08 -6.94
N LEU A 101 13.01 -2.53 -7.90
CA LEU A 101 12.98 -1.95 -9.25
C LEU A 101 12.44 -0.51 -9.23
N GLY A 102 11.45 -0.24 -8.40
CA GLY A 102 10.92 1.11 -8.17
C GLY A 102 12.00 2.05 -7.62
N MET A 103 12.62 1.68 -6.50
CA MET A 103 13.71 2.46 -5.87
C MET A 103 14.89 2.67 -6.83
N LYS A 104 15.30 1.62 -7.54
CA LYS A 104 16.38 1.74 -8.53
C LYS A 104 16.01 2.76 -9.61
N THR A 105 14.79 2.72 -10.13
CA THR A 105 14.32 3.68 -11.13
C THR A 105 14.31 5.10 -10.57
N ALA A 106 13.75 5.31 -9.38
CA ALA A 106 13.66 6.63 -8.75
C ALA A 106 15.04 7.25 -8.50
N THR A 107 16.00 6.49 -7.98
CA THR A 107 17.37 6.97 -7.73
C THR A 107 18.14 7.31 -9.00
N TYR A 108 17.77 6.75 -10.14
CA TYR A 108 18.33 7.15 -11.44
C TYR A 108 17.55 8.29 -12.08
N ALA A 109 16.29 8.49 -11.73
CA ALA A 109 15.41 9.49 -12.33
C ALA A 109 15.61 10.88 -11.74
N SER A 110 15.89 11.03 -10.43
CA SER A 110 15.89 12.32 -9.73
C SER A 110 16.86 13.34 -10.33
N ALA A 111 18.13 12.99 -10.52
CA ALA A 111 19.11 13.89 -11.15
C ALA A 111 18.72 14.22 -12.62
N ARG A 112 18.18 13.24 -13.36
CA ARG A 112 17.70 13.43 -14.74
C ARG A 112 16.51 14.37 -14.79
N THR A 113 15.62 14.28 -13.81
CA THR A 113 14.48 15.20 -13.64
C THR A 113 14.95 16.62 -13.33
N ALA A 114 15.90 16.78 -12.40
CA ALA A 114 16.50 18.07 -12.09
C ALA A 114 17.17 18.70 -13.32
N ASN A 115 17.93 17.91 -14.06
CA ASN A 115 18.58 18.39 -15.29
C ASN A 115 17.56 18.75 -16.40
N ALA A 116 16.49 17.95 -16.53
CA ALA A 116 15.40 18.26 -17.47
C ALA A 116 14.65 19.55 -17.09
N ALA A 117 14.45 19.80 -15.80
CA ALA A 117 13.83 21.02 -15.28
C ALA A 117 14.62 22.30 -15.58
N ARG A 118 15.93 22.18 -15.86
CA ARG A 118 16.73 23.32 -16.38
C ARG A 118 16.18 23.85 -17.70
N SER A 119 15.65 22.99 -18.56
CA SER A 119 15.09 23.37 -19.85
C SER A 119 13.67 23.90 -19.72
N SER A 120 12.76 23.11 -19.12
CA SER A 120 11.37 23.51 -18.89
C SER A 120 10.73 22.68 -17.77
N LEU A 121 9.69 23.23 -17.14
CA LEU A 121 8.88 22.56 -16.12
C LEU A 121 8.24 21.28 -16.70
N ASN A 122 7.69 21.37 -17.93
CA ASN A 122 7.07 20.21 -18.59
C ASN A 122 8.06 19.07 -18.86
N LYS A 123 9.29 19.38 -19.28
CA LYS A 123 10.31 18.36 -19.52
C LYS A 123 10.69 17.64 -18.22
N GLY A 124 10.83 18.37 -17.12
CA GLY A 124 11.01 17.80 -15.78
C GLY A 124 9.86 16.86 -15.40
N LEU A 125 8.61 17.30 -15.58
CA LEU A 125 7.43 16.47 -15.33
C LEU A 125 7.44 15.18 -16.16
N GLN A 126 7.73 15.27 -17.46
CA GLN A 126 7.72 14.10 -18.34
C GLN A 126 8.74 13.04 -17.89
N VAL A 127 9.95 13.45 -17.51
CA VAL A 127 10.97 12.53 -17.01
C VAL A 127 10.54 11.88 -15.69
N ALA A 128 10.07 12.67 -14.73
CA ALA A 128 9.63 12.16 -13.44
C ALA A 128 8.39 11.25 -13.56
N PHE A 129 7.37 11.67 -14.31
CA PHE A 129 6.13 10.89 -14.48
C PHE A 129 6.35 9.56 -15.22
N ARG A 130 7.16 9.56 -16.30
CA ARG A 130 7.52 8.32 -17.00
C ARG A 130 8.32 7.37 -16.11
N SER A 131 9.17 7.92 -15.25
CA SER A 131 9.90 7.12 -14.26
C SER A 131 8.96 6.55 -13.19
N GLY A 132 7.97 7.32 -12.74
CA GLY A 132 6.88 6.82 -11.89
C GLY A 132 6.05 5.73 -12.58
N ALA A 133 5.80 5.87 -13.89
CA ALA A 133 5.09 4.86 -14.69
C ALA A 133 5.85 3.52 -14.76
N VAL A 134 7.18 3.52 -14.72
CA VAL A 134 7.97 2.28 -14.59
C VAL A 134 7.53 1.52 -13.34
N MET A 135 7.46 2.22 -12.21
CA MET A 135 7.07 1.59 -10.95
C MET A 135 5.63 1.07 -11.00
N GLY A 136 4.68 1.89 -11.48
CA GLY A 136 3.29 1.47 -11.61
C GLY A 136 3.13 0.20 -12.45
N LEU A 137 3.77 0.16 -13.62
CA LEU A 137 3.71 -0.99 -14.53
C LEU A 137 4.47 -2.22 -14.00
N VAL A 138 5.57 -2.04 -13.27
CA VAL A 138 6.29 -3.14 -12.63
C VAL A 138 5.42 -3.80 -11.55
N VAL A 139 4.78 -3.01 -10.69
CA VAL A 139 3.94 -3.53 -9.61
C VAL A 139 2.77 -4.35 -10.17
N VAL A 140 1.97 -3.76 -11.07
CA VAL A 140 0.81 -4.47 -11.63
C VAL A 140 1.22 -5.62 -12.56
N GLY A 141 2.32 -5.46 -13.29
CA GLY A 141 2.85 -6.49 -14.18
C GLY A 141 3.36 -7.71 -13.42
N LEU A 142 4.21 -7.53 -12.40
CA LEU A 142 4.71 -8.62 -11.56
C LEU A 142 3.58 -9.29 -10.77
N GLY A 143 2.63 -8.49 -10.24
CA GLY A 143 1.49 -9.03 -9.50
C GLY A 143 0.63 -9.95 -10.36
N LEU A 144 0.27 -9.51 -11.55
CA LEU A 144 -0.55 -10.31 -12.45
C LEU A 144 0.23 -11.50 -13.05
N PHE A 145 1.56 -11.35 -13.19
CA PHE A 145 2.43 -12.45 -13.58
C PHE A 145 2.43 -13.57 -12.53
N ASP A 146 2.63 -13.23 -11.26
CA ASP A 146 2.66 -14.19 -10.15
C ASP A 146 1.31 -14.91 -10.01
N ILE A 147 0.20 -14.16 -10.07
CA ILE A 147 -1.16 -14.71 -10.06
C ILE A 147 -1.38 -15.71 -11.20
N SER A 148 -1.05 -15.33 -12.43
CA SER A 148 -1.27 -16.20 -13.59
C SER A 148 -0.36 -17.42 -13.59
N PHE A 149 0.89 -17.27 -13.11
CA PHE A 149 1.83 -18.38 -12.97
C PHE A 149 1.31 -19.41 -11.95
N TRP A 150 0.90 -18.98 -10.76
CA TRP A 150 0.38 -19.86 -9.72
C TRP A 150 -0.91 -20.56 -10.15
N TYR A 151 -1.81 -19.82 -10.81
CA TYR A 151 -3.04 -20.42 -11.34
C TYR A 151 -2.74 -21.57 -12.31
N LEU A 152 -1.88 -21.32 -13.32
CA LEU A 152 -1.51 -22.32 -14.32
C LEU A 152 -0.75 -23.51 -13.71
N LEU A 153 0.12 -23.25 -12.73
CA LEU A 153 0.87 -24.29 -12.04
C LEU A 153 -0.06 -25.20 -11.25
N LEU A 154 -0.92 -24.62 -10.41
CA LEU A 154 -1.82 -25.36 -9.53
C LEU A 154 -2.91 -26.10 -10.31
N ASP A 155 -3.42 -25.52 -11.40
CA ASP A 155 -4.41 -26.18 -12.25
C ASP A 155 -3.86 -27.49 -12.86
N LYS A 156 -2.57 -27.56 -13.16
CA LYS A 156 -1.90 -28.78 -13.63
C LYS A 156 -1.53 -29.75 -12.51
N CYS A 157 -1.21 -29.24 -11.32
CA CYS A 157 -0.71 -30.06 -10.22
C CYS A 157 -1.80 -30.64 -9.34
N ILE A 158 -2.94 -29.96 -9.24
CA ILE A 158 -4.10 -30.43 -8.44
C ILE A 158 -5.00 -31.26 -9.34
N PRO A 159 -5.22 -32.54 -9.02
CA PRO A 159 -6.07 -33.42 -9.81
C PRO A 159 -7.55 -32.99 -9.76
N ASP A 160 -8.29 -33.34 -10.80
CA ASP A 160 -9.73 -33.16 -10.82
C ASP A 160 -10.39 -34.14 -9.83
N ASP A 161 -11.25 -33.63 -8.98
CA ASP A 161 -12.09 -34.43 -8.09
C ASP A 161 -13.42 -34.74 -8.80
N THR A 162 -13.60 -35.98 -9.21
CA THR A 162 -14.80 -36.42 -9.89
C THR A 162 -16.03 -36.50 -8.98
N MET A 163 -15.83 -36.61 -7.67
CA MET A 163 -16.90 -36.64 -6.66
C MET A 163 -17.36 -35.24 -6.27
N ASN A 164 -16.41 -34.27 -6.26
CA ASN A 164 -16.72 -32.86 -5.95
C ASN A 164 -16.02 -31.92 -6.94
N PRO A 165 -16.60 -31.72 -8.13
CA PRO A 165 -15.96 -30.97 -9.21
C PRO A 165 -15.64 -29.49 -8.86
N THR A 166 -16.38 -28.90 -7.88
CA THR A 166 -16.18 -27.51 -7.46
C THR A 166 -15.05 -27.35 -6.43
N ALA A 167 -14.54 -28.44 -5.84
CA ALA A 167 -13.50 -28.38 -4.81
C ALA A 167 -12.14 -27.93 -5.36
N LYS A 168 -11.76 -28.34 -6.58
CA LYS A 168 -10.49 -28.02 -7.19
C LYS A 168 -10.20 -26.52 -7.23
N LEU A 169 -11.14 -25.73 -7.75
CA LEU A 169 -10.96 -24.27 -7.85
C LEU A 169 -10.87 -23.58 -6.48
N CYS A 170 -11.60 -24.09 -5.48
CA CYS A 170 -11.47 -23.60 -4.11
C CYS A 170 -10.07 -23.88 -3.54
N ILE A 171 -9.52 -25.09 -3.74
CA ILE A 171 -8.17 -25.42 -3.29
C ILE A 171 -7.12 -24.58 -4.02
N ILE A 172 -7.28 -24.35 -5.33
CA ILE A 172 -6.37 -23.52 -6.11
C ILE A 172 -6.36 -22.09 -5.56
N THR A 173 -7.53 -21.47 -5.43
CA THR A 173 -7.64 -20.06 -5.05
C THR A 173 -7.22 -19.80 -3.61
N THR A 174 -7.52 -20.69 -2.68
CA THR A 174 -7.06 -20.58 -1.29
C THR A 174 -5.55 -20.83 -1.17
N THR A 175 -5.00 -21.79 -1.94
CA THR A 175 -3.55 -21.99 -2.00
C THR A 175 -2.85 -20.74 -2.56
N MET A 176 -3.41 -20.11 -3.59
CA MET A 176 -2.89 -18.87 -4.14
C MET A 176 -2.92 -17.72 -3.12
N LEU A 177 -3.91 -17.63 -2.23
CA LEU A 177 -3.94 -16.62 -1.17
C LEU A 177 -2.69 -16.66 -0.27
N THR A 178 -2.04 -17.81 -0.13
CA THR A 178 -0.88 -17.95 0.74
C THR A 178 0.35 -17.20 0.24
N PHE A 179 0.50 -16.97 -1.07
CA PHE A 179 1.57 -16.08 -1.54
C PHE A 179 1.30 -14.61 -1.13
N GLY A 180 0.03 -14.23 -0.97
CA GLY A 180 -0.33 -12.94 -0.41
C GLY A 180 0.26 -12.70 0.98
N MET A 181 0.36 -13.72 1.83
CA MET A 181 1.03 -13.58 3.12
C MET A 181 2.53 -13.24 2.98
N GLY A 182 3.22 -13.86 2.02
CA GLY A 182 4.62 -13.53 1.72
C GLY A 182 4.77 -12.09 1.26
N ALA A 183 3.89 -11.65 0.36
CA ALA A 183 3.85 -10.28 -0.12
C ALA A 183 3.55 -9.28 1.01
N SER A 184 2.56 -9.55 1.87
CA SER A 184 2.21 -8.71 3.01
C SER A 184 3.32 -8.63 4.05
N THR A 185 4.00 -9.75 4.33
CA THR A 185 5.15 -9.76 5.25
C THR A 185 6.28 -8.90 4.71
N GLN A 186 6.67 -9.05 3.45
CA GLN A 186 7.69 -8.22 2.81
C GLN A 186 7.29 -6.74 2.80
N ALA A 187 6.03 -6.44 2.46
CA ALA A 187 5.50 -5.09 2.42
C ALA A 187 5.54 -4.41 3.78
N LEU A 188 5.17 -5.11 4.86
CA LEU A 188 5.19 -4.55 6.21
C LEU A 188 6.62 -4.19 6.64
N PHE A 189 7.58 -5.10 6.47
CA PHE A 189 8.98 -4.81 6.79
C PHE A 189 9.53 -3.66 5.94
N ALA A 190 9.19 -3.61 4.65
CA ALA A 190 9.61 -2.53 3.76
C ALA A 190 9.02 -1.18 4.18
N ARG A 191 7.72 -1.14 4.50
CA ARG A 191 7.02 0.11 4.84
C ARG A 191 7.40 0.62 6.23
N VAL A 192 7.43 -0.25 7.24
CA VAL A 192 7.83 0.13 8.61
C VAL A 192 9.31 0.53 8.64
N GLY A 193 10.20 -0.30 8.09
CA GLY A 193 11.62 -0.02 8.08
C GLY A 193 11.97 1.21 7.25
N GLY A 194 11.39 1.34 6.05
CA GLY A 194 11.57 2.51 5.18
C GLY A 194 11.05 3.79 5.84
N GLY A 195 9.85 3.77 6.41
CA GLY A 195 9.27 4.92 7.11
C GLY A 195 10.05 5.36 8.33
N ILE A 196 10.54 4.42 9.17
CA ILE A 196 11.42 4.75 10.30
C ILE A 196 12.73 5.37 9.80
N TYR A 197 13.31 4.83 8.73
CA TYR A 197 14.53 5.38 8.14
C TYR A 197 14.34 6.81 7.66
N THR A 198 13.32 7.03 6.80
CA THR A 198 13.02 8.33 6.20
C THR A 198 12.78 9.38 7.28
N LYS A 199 11.88 9.08 8.22
CA LYS A 199 11.50 10.08 9.22
C LYS A 199 12.56 10.30 10.31
N ALA A 200 13.46 9.37 10.55
CA ALA A 200 14.62 9.62 11.38
C ALA A 200 15.61 10.60 10.71
N ALA A 201 15.80 10.48 9.40
CA ALA A 201 16.66 11.37 8.63
C ALA A 201 16.05 12.78 8.50
N ASP A 202 14.76 12.84 8.12
CA ASP A 202 13.99 14.06 7.93
C ASP A 202 13.92 14.90 9.23
N VAL A 203 13.51 14.31 10.36
CA VAL A 203 13.51 14.99 11.67
C VAL A 203 14.90 15.50 12.03
N GLY A 204 15.97 14.75 11.74
CA GLY A 204 17.35 15.18 11.96
C GLY A 204 17.74 16.35 11.08
N ALA A 205 17.33 16.32 9.81
CA ALA A 205 17.59 17.40 8.86
C ALA A 205 16.82 18.67 9.22
N ASP A 206 15.54 18.54 9.51
CA ASP A 206 14.63 19.66 9.75
C ASP A 206 14.87 20.32 11.12
N LEU A 207 14.86 19.53 12.19
CA LEU A 207 14.97 20.09 13.54
C LEU A 207 16.30 20.78 13.76
N VAL A 208 17.41 20.15 13.37
CA VAL A 208 18.73 20.72 13.60
C VAL A 208 19.14 21.69 12.49
N GLY A 209 18.86 21.36 11.22
CA GLY A 209 19.22 22.20 10.08
C GLY A 209 18.37 23.45 9.98
N LYS A 210 17.05 23.29 9.84
CA LYS A 210 16.13 24.42 9.62
C LYS A 210 15.84 25.22 10.90
N VAL A 211 15.56 24.54 12.03
CA VAL A 211 15.11 25.22 13.25
C VAL A 211 16.30 25.71 14.10
N GLU A 212 17.31 24.88 14.35
CA GLU A 212 18.43 25.25 15.22
C GLU A 212 19.54 26.04 14.48
N ALA A 213 19.98 25.55 13.30
CA ALA A 213 21.06 26.16 12.54
C ALA A 213 20.62 27.25 11.57
N GLY A 214 19.30 27.30 11.22
CA GLY A 214 18.72 28.28 10.33
C GLY A 214 19.20 28.16 8.87
N ILE A 215 19.65 26.99 8.44
CA ILE A 215 20.06 26.74 7.06
C ILE A 215 18.85 26.29 6.21
N PRO A 216 18.86 26.60 4.89
CA PRO A 216 17.78 26.20 3.98
C PRO A 216 17.56 24.68 3.95
N GLU A 217 16.40 24.28 3.46
CA GLU A 217 16.08 22.89 3.11
C GLU A 217 17.02 22.40 2.01
N ASP A 218 17.42 21.14 2.05
CA ASP A 218 18.35 20.50 1.12
C ASP A 218 19.74 21.17 1.02
N ASP A 219 20.12 21.99 2.00
CA ASP A 219 21.42 22.64 1.99
C ASP A 219 22.56 21.60 2.09
N PRO A 220 23.59 21.65 1.22
CA PRO A 220 24.69 20.69 1.25
C PRO A 220 25.50 20.71 2.55
N ARG A 221 25.39 21.75 3.37
CA ARG A 221 26.03 21.84 4.69
C ARG A 221 25.33 20.96 5.74
N ASN A 222 24.09 20.54 5.50
CA ASN A 222 23.36 19.69 6.42
C ASN A 222 23.78 18.22 6.27
N PRO A 223 24.35 17.58 7.31
CA PRO A 223 24.81 16.19 7.23
C PRO A 223 23.71 15.17 6.93
N ALA A 224 22.47 15.48 7.28
CA ALA A 224 21.34 14.56 7.12
C ALA A 224 20.69 14.60 5.72
N THR A 225 20.94 15.61 4.88
CA THR A 225 20.28 15.80 3.58
C THR A 225 20.40 14.57 2.66
N ILE A 226 21.58 13.94 2.56
CA ILE A 226 21.71 12.71 1.75
C ILE A 226 20.94 11.54 2.38
N ALA A 227 20.89 11.43 3.71
CA ALA A 227 20.14 10.39 4.38
C ALA A 227 18.63 10.59 4.17
N ASP A 228 18.16 11.82 4.16
CA ASP A 228 16.78 12.21 3.87
C ASP A 228 16.38 11.81 2.43
N ASN A 229 17.13 12.26 1.44
CA ASN A 229 16.94 11.86 0.05
C ASN A 229 16.99 10.33 -0.18
N VAL A 230 17.80 9.60 0.57
CA VAL A 230 17.80 8.12 0.58
C VAL A 230 16.49 7.60 1.15
N GLY A 231 15.99 8.26 2.21
CA GLY A 231 14.76 7.92 2.88
C GLY A 231 13.57 7.86 1.93
N ASP A 232 13.33 8.93 1.17
CA ASP A 232 12.23 9.00 0.19
C ASP A 232 12.26 7.83 -0.79
N ASN A 233 13.45 7.45 -1.25
CA ASN A 233 13.60 6.33 -2.17
C ASN A 233 13.32 4.97 -1.52
N VAL A 234 13.67 4.77 -0.26
CA VAL A 234 13.49 3.47 0.42
C VAL A 234 12.17 3.37 1.17
N GLY A 235 11.65 4.48 1.70
CA GLY A 235 10.37 4.55 2.41
C GLY A 235 9.20 4.73 1.45
N ASP A 236 9.23 5.83 0.70
CA ASP A 236 8.08 6.23 -0.11
C ASP A 236 8.05 5.56 -1.49
N VAL A 237 9.18 5.14 -2.06
CA VAL A 237 9.17 4.39 -3.31
C VAL A 237 9.21 2.88 -3.07
N ALA A 238 10.26 2.34 -2.43
CA ALA A 238 10.38 0.90 -2.26
C ALA A 238 9.31 0.32 -1.33
N GLY A 239 9.02 1.01 -0.20
CA GLY A 239 7.98 0.59 0.74
C GLY A 239 6.59 0.62 0.12
N MET A 240 6.26 1.68 -0.62
CA MET A 240 4.98 1.82 -1.32
C MET A 240 4.82 0.78 -2.45
N GLY A 241 5.89 0.48 -3.19
CA GLY A 241 5.85 -0.54 -4.24
C GLY A 241 5.53 -1.92 -3.72
N ALA A 242 6.12 -2.30 -2.59
CA ALA A 242 5.82 -3.56 -1.93
C ALA A 242 4.38 -3.61 -1.38
N ASP A 243 3.90 -2.50 -0.77
CA ASP A 243 2.53 -2.37 -0.23
C ASP A 243 1.47 -2.47 -1.33
N LEU A 244 1.64 -1.73 -2.43
CA LEU A 244 0.67 -1.74 -3.51
C LEU A 244 0.70 -3.02 -4.35
N TYR A 245 1.86 -3.69 -4.46
CA TYR A 245 1.94 -5.05 -4.98
C TYR A 245 1.06 -6.00 -4.15
N GLU A 246 1.21 -5.96 -2.83
CA GLU A 246 0.42 -6.77 -1.90
C GLU A 246 -1.07 -6.46 -1.99
N SER A 247 -1.45 -5.18 -2.01
CA SER A 247 -2.84 -4.74 -2.12
C SER A 247 -3.50 -5.21 -3.41
N TYR A 248 -2.78 -5.12 -4.52
CA TYR A 248 -3.24 -5.55 -5.85
C TYR A 248 -3.45 -7.06 -5.91
N CYS A 249 -2.44 -7.83 -5.52
CA CYS A 249 -2.55 -9.28 -5.49
C CYS A 249 -3.59 -9.77 -4.50
N GLY A 250 -3.59 -9.23 -3.28
CA GLY A 250 -4.51 -9.63 -2.22
C GLY A 250 -5.99 -9.43 -2.59
N SER A 251 -6.32 -8.30 -3.25
CA SER A 251 -7.70 -8.04 -3.69
C SER A 251 -8.15 -9.00 -4.80
N ILE A 252 -7.30 -9.27 -5.79
CA ILE A 252 -7.61 -10.20 -6.89
C ILE A 252 -7.78 -11.61 -6.36
N LEU A 253 -6.87 -12.06 -5.48
CA LEU A 253 -6.89 -13.42 -4.93
C LEU A 253 -8.06 -13.66 -3.98
N ALA A 254 -8.33 -12.71 -3.07
CA ALA A 254 -9.47 -12.81 -2.18
C ALA A 254 -10.78 -12.85 -2.98
N THR A 255 -10.91 -12.02 -4.02
CA THR A 255 -12.09 -12.02 -4.88
C THR A 255 -12.22 -13.31 -5.68
N ALA A 256 -11.12 -13.87 -6.19
CA ALA A 256 -11.12 -15.15 -6.89
C ALA A 256 -11.54 -16.30 -5.95
N ALA A 257 -11.04 -16.30 -4.71
CA ALA A 257 -11.44 -17.29 -3.69
C ALA A 257 -12.94 -17.19 -3.35
N LEU A 258 -13.46 -15.97 -3.19
CA LEU A 258 -14.91 -15.75 -2.99
C LEU A 258 -15.73 -16.14 -4.21
N GLY A 259 -15.21 -15.91 -5.42
CA GLY A 259 -15.85 -16.38 -6.67
C GLY A 259 -15.94 -17.90 -6.74
N ALA A 260 -14.87 -18.61 -6.32
CA ALA A 260 -14.89 -20.06 -6.20
C ALA A 260 -15.92 -20.54 -5.16
N ALA A 261 -15.96 -19.87 -4.00
CA ALA A 261 -16.85 -20.20 -2.88
C ALA A 261 -18.33 -19.94 -3.20
N ALA A 262 -18.65 -18.87 -3.94
CA ALA A 262 -20.02 -18.48 -4.25
C ALA A 262 -20.79 -19.52 -5.08
N PHE A 263 -20.08 -20.42 -5.78
CA PHE A 263 -20.65 -21.47 -6.60
C PHE A 263 -20.47 -22.90 -6.05
N ILE A 264 -20.00 -23.03 -4.79
CA ILE A 264 -19.94 -24.31 -4.09
C ILE A 264 -21.35 -24.87 -3.94
N GLY A 265 -21.50 -26.18 -4.14
CA GLY A 265 -22.79 -26.87 -4.01
C GLY A 265 -23.74 -26.66 -5.18
N THR A 266 -23.45 -25.75 -6.11
CA THR A 266 -24.29 -25.56 -7.32
C THR A 266 -24.02 -26.60 -8.41
N GLY A 267 -22.87 -27.29 -8.35
CA GLY A 267 -22.40 -28.21 -9.41
C GLY A 267 -22.00 -27.52 -10.72
N ASN A 268 -22.08 -26.20 -10.77
CA ASN A 268 -21.78 -25.40 -11.97
C ASN A 268 -20.31 -24.93 -12.00
N THR A 269 -19.43 -25.83 -12.40
CA THR A 269 -17.99 -25.55 -12.52
C THR A 269 -17.64 -24.49 -13.54
N GLU A 270 -18.47 -24.34 -14.59
CA GLU A 270 -18.28 -23.30 -15.60
C GLU A 270 -18.48 -21.91 -15.01
N MET A 271 -19.55 -21.67 -14.26
CA MET A 271 -19.80 -20.39 -13.61
C MET A 271 -18.78 -20.11 -12.51
N GLN A 272 -18.37 -21.14 -11.78
CA GLN A 272 -17.29 -21.03 -10.80
C GLN A 272 -15.98 -20.55 -11.44
N PHE A 273 -15.59 -21.17 -12.55
CA PHE A 273 -14.40 -20.76 -13.31
C PHE A 273 -14.50 -19.29 -13.79
N LYS A 274 -15.66 -18.91 -14.35
CA LYS A 274 -15.92 -17.52 -14.78
C LYS A 274 -15.79 -16.54 -13.63
N ALA A 275 -16.30 -16.86 -12.44
CA ALA A 275 -16.20 -16.04 -11.26
C ALA A 275 -14.75 -15.91 -10.74
N VAL A 276 -13.94 -16.97 -10.85
CA VAL A 276 -12.53 -16.97 -10.45
C VAL A 276 -11.69 -16.10 -11.38
N ILE A 277 -11.92 -16.16 -12.70
CA ILE A 277 -11.09 -15.40 -13.65
C ILE A 277 -11.55 -13.95 -13.84
N ALA A 278 -12.80 -13.61 -13.50
CA ALA A 278 -13.34 -12.26 -13.68
C ALA A 278 -12.48 -11.17 -13.02
N PRO A 279 -12.07 -11.26 -11.75
CA PRO A 279 -11.20 -10.27 -11.13
C PRO A 279 -9.83 -10.16 -11.82
N MET A 280 -9.28 -11.28 -12.31
CA MET A 280 -8.02 -11.30 -13.05
C MET A 280 -8.14 -10.57 -14.40
N LEU A 281 -9.27 -10.76 -15.10
CA LEU A 281 -9.56 -10.09 -16.36
C LEU A 281 -9.78 -8.59 -16.18
N ILE A 282 -10.52 -8.18 -15.14
CA ILE A 282 -10.71 -6.76 -14.79
C ILE A 282 -9.34 -6.10 -14.53
N ALA A 283 -8.49 -6.77 -13.77
CA ALA A 283 -7.12 -6.31 -13.51
C ALA A 283 -6.27 -6.21 -14.78
N ALA A 284 -6.32 -7.21 -15.65
CA ALA A 284 -5.60 -7.24 -16.93
C ALA A 284 -6.01 -6.09 -17.85
N ILE A 285 -7.31 -5.82 -17.95
CA ILE A 285 -7.84 -4.69 -18.73
C ILE A 285 -7.43 -3.37 -18.09
N GLY A 286 -7.49 -3.29 -16.76
CA GLY A 286 -7.01 -2.14 -16.00
C GLY A 286 -5.57 -1.77 -16.34
N ILE A 287 -4.69 -2.76 -16.50
CA ILE A 287 -3.30 -2.54 -16.97
C ILE A 287 -3.27 -1.90 -18.34
N VAL A 288 -3.95 -2.48 -19.34
CA VAL A 288 -3.95 -1.99 -20.72
C VAL A 288 -4.48 -0.56 -20.79
N LEU A 289 -5.54 -0.27 -20.06
CA LEU A 289 -6.17 1.05 -20.06
C LEU A 289 -5.41 2.07 -19.21
N SER A 290 -4.71 1.65 -18.17
CA SER A 290 -3.73 2.50 -17.47
C SER A 290 -2.57 2.90 -18.39
N ILE A 291 -2.08 1.99 -19.23
CA ILE A 291 -1.06 2.29 -20.25
C ILE A 291 -1.55 3.38 -21.20
N ILE A 292 -2.78 3.28 -21.70
CA ILE A 292 -3.39 4.30 -22.56
C ILE A 292 -3.45 5.64 -21.82
N GLY A 293 -3.86 5.66 -20.58
CA GLY A 293 -3.88 6.86 -19.74
C GLY A 293 -2.49 7.48 -19.55
N ILE A 294 -1.46 6.66 -19.31
CA ILE A 294 -0.07 7.12 -19.18
C ILE A 294 0.39 7.82 -20.46
N PHE A 295 0.09 7.28 -21.64
CA PHE A 295 0.41 7.92 -22.93
C PHE A 295 -0.42 9.17 -23.21
N ALA A 296 -1.62 9.29 -22.61
CA ALA A 296 -2.48 10.46 -22.74
C ALA A 296 -2.00 11.67 -21.92
N VAL A 297 -1.16 11.46 -20.91
CA VAL A 297 -0.56 12.55 -20.13
C VAL A 297 0.45 13.30 -20.98
N ARG A 298 -0.02 14.39 -21.61
CA ARG A 298 0.79 15.27 -22.45
C ARG A 298 0.43 16.73 -22.18
N THR A 299 1.44 17.61 -22.18
CA THR A 299 1.27 19.04 -22.02
C THR A 299 2.15 19.79 -23.02
N LYS A 300 1.88 21.10 -23.18
CA LYS A 300 2.73 22.00 -23.99
C LYS A 300 3.99 22.35 -23.18
N GLU A 301 5.05 22.77 -23.86
CA GLU A 301 6.33 23.14 -23.21
C GLU A 301 6.19 24.30 -22.23
N ASP A 302 5.32 25.27 -22.51
CA ASP A 302 5.05 26.44 -21.68
C ASP A 302 3.92 26.22 -20.66
N ALA A 303 3.54 24.97 -20.37
CA ALA A 303 2.44 24.66 -19.46
C ALA A 303 2.75 25.11 -18.03
N GLY A 304 1.82 25.86 -17.43
CA GLY A 304 1.87 26.21 -16.01
C GLY A 304 1.35 25.07 -15.12
N MET A 305 1.54 25.20 -13.80
CA MET A 305 1.18 24.21 -12.77
C MET A 305 -0.23 23.63 -12.94
N LYS A 306 -1.24 24.50 -13.10
CA LYS A 306 -2.64 24.07 -13.27
C LYS A 306 -2.86 23.20 -14.51
N GLN A 307 -2.13 23.46 -15.60
CA GLN A 307 -2.23 22.67 -16.82
C GLN A 307 -1.57 21.30 -16.65
N LEU A 308 -0.49 21.22 -15.86
CA LEU A 308 0.18 19.97 -15.54
C LEU A 308 -0.72 19.07 -14.65
N LEU A 309 -1.34 19.65 -13.62
CA LEU A 309 -2.34 18.96 -12.78
C LEU A 309 -3.50 18.41 -13.61
N ASN A 310 -4.03 19.25 -14.52
CA ASN A 310 -5.12 18.83 -15.39
C ASN A 310 -4.72 17.71 -16.35
N ALA A 311 -3.48 17.69 -16.83
CA ALA A 311 -2.99 16.61 -17.70
C ALA A 311 -2.85 15.27 -16.95
N LEU A 312 -2.32 15.28 -15.73
CA LEU A 312 -2.27 14.09 -14.88
C LEU A 312 -3.68 13.57 -14.55
N GLY A 313 -4.57 14.48 -14.14
CA GLY A 313 -5.98 14.16 -13.88
C GLY A 313 -6.73 13.65 -15.11
N PHE A 314 -6.43 14.18 -16.30
CA PHE A 314 -7.02 13.70 -17.55
C PHE A 314 -6.63 12.26 -17.85
N GLY A 315 -5.34 11.89 -17.70
CA GLY A 315 -4.89 10.52 -17.91
C GLY A 315 -5.58 9.52 -16.98
N THR A 316 -5.69 9.86 -15.69
CA THR A 316 -6.35 9.01 -14.68
C THR A 316 -7.85 8.88 -14.93
N ASN A 317 -8.54 9.99 -15.22
CA ASN A 317 -9.97 9.98 -15.52
C ASN A 317 -10.29 9.24 -16.81
N LEU A 318 -9.48 9.41 -17.86
CA LEU A 318 -9.61 8.67 -19.11
C LEU A 318 -9.49 7.16 -18.87
N SER A 319 -8.47 6.72 -18.14
CA SER A 319 -8.31 5.32 -17.77
C SER A 319 -9.54 4.80 -17.02
N SER A 320 -10.05 5.54 -16.04
CA SER A 320 -11.21 5.13 -15.24
C SER A 320 -12.47 4.97 -16.10
N VAL A 321 -12.76 5.91 -17.01
CA VAL A 321 -13.92 5.82 -17.91
C VAL A 321 -13.78 4.64 -18.86
N LEU A 322 -12.61 4.44 -19.45
CA LEU A 322 -12.35 3.31 -20.35
C LEU A 322 -12.45 1.96 -19.62
N ILE A 323 -11.98 1.87 -18.36
CA ILE A 323 -12.11 0.68 -17.51
C ILE A 323 -13.59 0.35 -17.26
N VAL A 324 -14.43 1.35 -16.97
CA VAL A 324 -15.87 1.11 -16.83
C VAL A 324 -16.43 0.49 -18.09
N ILE A 325 -16.23 1.10 -19.26
CA ILE A 325 -16.75 0.60 -20.53
C ILE A 325 -16.25 -0.82 -20.83
N ALA A 326 -14.95 -1.04 -20.68
CA ALA A 326 -14.33 -2.33 -20.95
C ALA A 326 -14.78 -3.42 -19.96
N THR A 327 -15.05 -3.08 -18.71
CA THR A 327 -15.56 -4.02 -17.71
C THR A 327 -16.96 -4.54 -18.09
N PHE A 328 -17.87 -3.64 -18.51
CA PHE A 328 -19.19 -4.09 -19.00
C PHE A 328 -19.06 -5.01 -20.21
N LEU A 329 -18.18 -4.69 -21.15
CA LEU A 329 -17.95 -5.51 -22.33
C LEU A 329 -17.38 -6.89 -21.98
N ILE A 330 -16.33 -6.95 -21.15
CA ILE A 330 -15.65 -8.22 -20.85
C ILE A 330 -16.51 -9.15 -20.01
N LEU A 331 -17.24 -8.63 -19.03
CA LEU A 331 -18.12 -9.45 -18.20
C LEU A 331 -19.35 -9.93 -18.98
N TRP A 332 -19.83 -9.13 -19.93
CA TRP A 332 -20.85 -9.58 -20.88
C TRP A 332 -20.34 -10.72 -21.78
N VAL A 333 -19.14 -10.59 -22.37
CA VAL A 333 -18.52 -11.63 -23.20
C VAL A 333 -18.21 -12.88 -22.39
N LEU A 334 -17.76 -12.72 -21.13
CA LEU A 334 -17.51 -13.83 -20.20
C LEU A 334 -18.81 -14.60 -19.87
N GLY A 335 -19.97 -13.91 -19.91
CA GLY A 335 -21.26 -14.51 -19.64
C GLY A 335 -21.41 -14.99 -18.20
N ILE A 336 -20.82 -14.29 -17.24
CA ILE A 336 -21.00 -14.58 -15.82
C ILE A 336 -22.44 -14.26 -15.39
N GLN A 337 -22.99 -15.05 -14.49
CA GLN A 337 -24.30 -14.77 -13.92
C GLN A 337 -24.33 -13.39 -13.26
N ASN A 338 -25.40 -12.62 -13.50
CA ASN A 338 -25.53 -11.25 -13.01
C ASN A 338 -24.44 -10.28 -13.50
N TRP A 339 -23.84 -10.52 -14.66
CA TRP A 339 -22.73 -9.73 -15.21
C TRP A 339 -22.97 -8.21 -15.16
N LEU A 340 -24.21 -7.76 -15.40
CA LEU A 340 -24.57 -6.35 -15.36
C LEU A 340 -24.36 -5.76 -13.96
N TYR A 341 -24.88 -6.43 -12.94
CA TYR A 341 -24.79 -5.97 -11.55
C TYR A 341 -23.37 -6.10 -10.99
N ILE A 342 -22.63 -7.13 -11.41
CA ILE A 342 -21.21 -7.28 -11.08
C ILE A 342 -20.39 -6.15 -11.72
N SER A 343 -20.69 -5.76 -12.97
CA SER A 343 -20.08 -4.60 -13.62
C SER A 343 -20.39 -3.30 -12.85
N MET A 344 -21.61 -3.14 -12.37
CA MET A 344 -21.98 -2.00 -11.53
C MET A 344 -21.23 -2.00 -10.19
N ALA A 345 -20.93 -3.17 -9.60
CA ALA A 345 -20.10 -3.24 -8.39
C ALA A 345 -18.67 -2.74 -8.64
N VAL A 346 -18.08 -2.98 -9.80
CA VAL A 346 -16.79 -2.36 -10.21
C VAL A 346 -16.90 -0.83 -10.24
N VAL A 347 -17.98 -0.31 -10.82
CA VAL A 347 -18.24 1.15 -10.88
C VAL A 347 -18.36 1.72 -9.46
N VAL A 348 -19.06 1.04 -8.57
CA VAL A 348 -19.16 1.43 -7.15
C VAL A 348 -17.75 1.53 -6.53
N GLY A 349 -16.90 0.53 -6.73
CA GLY A 349 -15.52 0.56 -6.25
C GLY A 349 -14.72 1.75 -6.77
N LEU A 350 -14.80 2.05 -8.07
CA LEU A 350 -14.16 3.23 -8.67
C LEU A 350 -14.68 4.55 -8.08
N ILE A 351 -15.99 4.67 -7.89
CA ILE A 351 -16.60 5.86 -7.30
C ILE A 351 -16.14 6.05 -5.85
N VAL A 352 -16.11 4.97 -5.06
CA VAL A 352 -15.60 5.01 -3.68
C VAL A 352 -14.16 5.53 -3.67
N GLY A 353 -13.30 5.02 -4.56
CA GLY A 353 -11.92 5.49 -4.70
C GLY A 353 -11.83 6.98 -5.02
N ILE A 354 -12.62 7.45 -5.97
CA ILE A 354 -12.68 8.88 -6.35
C ILE A 354 -13.15 9.76 -5.17
N VAL A 355 -14.21 9.33 -4.47
CA VAL A 355 -14.75 10.08 -3.31
C VAL A 355 -13.72 10.18 -2.20
N ILE A 356 -13.04 9.07 -1.87
CA ILE A 356 -11.97 9.07 -0.85
C ILE A 356 -10.83 9.99 -1.27
N GLY A 357 -10.35 9.87 -2.52
CA GLY A 357 -9.28 10.71 -3.05
C GLY A 357 -9.63 12.21 -2.98
N ARG A 358 -10.84 12.60 -3.40
CA ARG A 358 -11.33 13.99 -3.33
C ARG A 358 -11.51 14.49 -1.90
N SER A 359 -11.96 13.63 -1.00
CA SER A 359 -12.06 13.96 0.42
C SER A 359 -10.67 14.21 1.03
N THR A 360 -9.71 13.34 0.73
CA THR A 360 -8.33 13.50 1.18
C THR A 360 -7.74 14.81 0.65
N GLU A 361 -7.88 15.07 -0.66
CA GLU A 361 -7.44 16.34 -1.28
C GLU A 361 -8.03 17.56 -0.57
N TYR A 362 -9.34 17.55 -0.28
CA TYR A 362 -10.01 18.65 0.40
C TYR A 362 -9.46 18.94 1.80
N TYR A 363 -9.16 17.89 2.58
CA TYR A 363 -8.66 18.07 3.94
C TYR A 363 -7.16 18.29 4.05
N THR A 364 -6.38 17.90 3.04
CA THR A 364 -4.92 17.96 3.11
C THR A 364 -4.28 19.02 2.22
N SER A 365 -4.94 19.45 1.13
CA SER A 365 -4.34 20.41 0.20
C SER A 365 -4.42 21.84 0.71
N GLN A 366 -3.33 22.57 0.54
CA GLN A 366 -3.22 24.01 0.84
C GLN A 366 -4.19 24.91 0.06
N SER A 367 -4.79 24.39 -1.02
CA SER A 367 -5.78 25.12 -1.82
C SER A 367 -7.13 25.25 -1.13
N TYR A 368 -7.37 24.50 -0.05
CA TYR A 368 -8.66 24.47 0.64
C TYR A 368 -8.59 25.02 2.07
N ARG A 369 -9.75 25.47 2.54
CA ARG A 369 -9.89 26.09 3.86
C ARG A 369 -9.35 25.27 5.05
N PRO A 370 -9.56 23.96 5.15
CA PRO A 370 -9.09 23.20 6.32
C PRO A 370 -7.60 23.39 6.59
N THR A 371 -6.77 23.23 5.57
CA THR A 371 -5.31 23.38 5.67
C THR A 371 -4.91 24.84 5.91
N GLN A 372 -5.60 25.82 5.27
CA GLN A 372 -5.34 27.24 5.50
C GLN A 372 -5.66 27.67 6.94
N GLN A 373 -6.76 27.18 7.53
CA GLN A 373 -7.10 27.40 8.94
C GLN A 373 -6.11 26.73 9.89
N LEU A 374 -5.61 25.56 9.52
CA LEU A 374 -4.54 24.90 10.27
C LEU A 374 -3.27 25.77 10.28
N SER A 375 -2.88 26.33 9.13
CA SER A 375 -1.75 27.28 9.06
C SER A 375 -1.99 28.54 9.91
N GLU A 376 -3.21 29.07 9.89
CA GLU A 376 -3.57 30.23 10.70
C GLU A 376 -3.46 29.99 12.20
N SER A 377 -3.71 28.77 12.67
CA SER A 377 -3.57 28.39 14.09
C SER A 377 -2.13 28.55 14.60
N GLY A 378 -1.15 28.57 13.69
CA GLY A 378 0.26 28.86 13.99
C GLY A 378 0.52 30.24 14.57
N LYS A 379 -0.39 31.21 14.38
CA LYS A 379 -0.32 32.53 15.03
C LYS A 379 -0.32 32.44 16.56
N THR A 380 -0.94 31.39 17.10
CA THR A 380 -1.03 31.19 18.57
C THR A 380 0.12 30.34 19.08
N GLY A 381 0.80 29.58 18.22
CA GLY A 381 1.95 28.77 18.56
C GLY A 381 1.85 27.30 18.16
N PRO A 382 2.90 26.49 18.38
CA PRO A 382 2.96 25.12 17.93
C PRO A 382 1.93 24.18 18.58
N ALA A 383 1.56 24.42 19.85
CA ALA A 383 0.56 23.60 20.55
C ALA A 383 -0.80 23.65 19.86
N THR A 384 -1.23 24.83 19.40
CA THR A 384 -2.50 24.99 18.67
C THR A 384 -2.46 24.38 17.28
N VAL A 385 -1.33 24.41 16.60
CA VAL A 385 -1.13 23.69 15.32
C VAL A 385 -1.30 22.18 15.53
N ILE A 386 -0.71 21.61 16.56
CA ILE A 386 -0.83 20.17 16.88
C ILE A 386 -2.29 19.83 17.18
N ILE A 387 -2.96 20.56 18.07
CA ILE A 387 -4.35 20.30 18.44
C ILE A 387 -5.27 20.42 17.22
N SER A 388 -5.10 21.47 16.41
CA SER A 388 -5.93 21.72 15.22
C SER A 388 -5.75 20.63 14.16
N GLY A 389 -4.52 20.14 13.96
CA GLY A 389 -4.26 19.06 12.99
C GLY A 389 -4.81 17.71 13.45
N ILE A 390 -4.75 17.40 14.74
CA ILE A 390 -5.42 16.21 15.31
C ILE A 390 -6.93 16.31 15.08
N GLY A 391 -7.54 17.44 15.40
CA GLY A 391 -8.96 17.67 15.21
C GLY A 391 -9.38 17.58 13.74
N LEU A 392 -8.62 18.19 12.84
CA LEU A 392 -8.83 18.12 11.40
C LEU A 392 -8.78 16.66 10.89
N GLY A 393 -7.76 15.92 11.29
CA GLY A 393 -7.64 14.52 10.91
C GLY A 393 -8.80 13.66 11.40
N MET A 394 -9.27 13.85 12.64
CA MET A 394 -10.45 13.14 13.16
C MET A 394 -11.70 13.43 12.33
N ILE A 395 -11.95 14.70 11.99
CA ILE A 395 -13.11 15.11 11.15
C ILE A 395 -12.99 14.54 9.74
N SER A 396 -11.79 14.47 9.19
CA SER A 396 -11.53 14.01 7.81
C SER A 396 -11.88 12.53 7.58
N THR A 397 -12.02 11.73 8.63
CA THR A 397 -12.42 10.31 8.53
C THR A 397 -13.87 10.13 8.08
N THR A 398 -14.72 11.14 8.27
CA THR A 398 -16.18 11.05 8.10
C THR A 398 -16.57 10.65 6.68
N ILE A 399 -16.09 11.37 5.66
CA ILE A 399 -16.47 11.11 4.26
C ILE A 399 -15.92 9.77 3.77
N PRO A 400 -14.64 9.42 3.97
CA PRO A 400 -14.12 8.11 3.59
C PRO A 400 -14.85 6.94 4.24
N VAL A 401 -15.18 7.03 5.53
CA VAL A 401 -15.95 5.97 6.22
C VAL A 401 -17.33 5.80 5.61
N ILE A 402 -18.07 6.90 5.40
CA ILE A 402 -19.40 6.84 4.76
C ILE A 402 -19.29 6.27 3.34
N ALA A 403 -18.28 6.68 2.58
CA ALA A 403 -18.07 6.17 1.22
C ALA A 403 -17.80 4.66 1.19
N VAL A 404 -16.96 4.15 2.10
CA VAL A 404 -16.69 2.71 2.21
C VAL A 404 -17.94 1.94 2.65
N VAL A 405 -18.68 2.45 3.65
CA VAL A 405 -19.94 1.81 4.10
C VAL A 405 -20.95 1.74 2.95
N ALA A 406 -21.15 2.85 2.22
CA ALA A 406 -22.00 2.86 1.05
C ALA A 406 -21.50 1.89 -0.03
N GLY A 407 -20.20 1.86 -0.27
CA GLY A 407 -19.56 0.94 -1.21
C GLY A 407 -19.79 -0.54 -0.86
N ILE A 408 -19.63 -0.91 0.40
CA ILE A 408 -19.89 -2.26 0.91
C ILE A 408 -21.36 -2.66 0.66
N ILE A 409 -22.30 -1.81 1.11
CA ILE A 409 -23.74 -2.11 1.01
C ILE A 409 -24.16 -2.20 -0.45
N LEU A 410 -23.77 -1.23 -1.29
CA LEU A 410 -24.19 -1.18 -2.68
C LEU A 410 -23.60 -2.33 -3.51
N SER A 411 -22.28 -2.60 -3.36
CA SER A 411 -21.65 -3.70 -4.10
C SER A 411 -22.19 -5.07 -3.70
N TYR A 412 -22.42 -5.27 -2.40
CA TYR A 412 -23.07 -6.46 -1.89
C TYR A 412 -24.48 -6.65 -2.49
N TRP A 413 -25.33 -5.62 -2.38
CA TRP A 413 -26.73 -5.65 -2.83
C TRP A 413 -26.86 -5.87 -4.34
N LEU A 414 -26.02 -5.23 -5.14
CA LEU A 414 -25.98 -5.41 -6.59
C LEU A 414 -25.56 -6.84 -6.96
N ALA A 415 -24.43 -7.32 -6.47
CA ALA A 415 -23.89 -8.63 -6.85
C ALA A 415 -24.76 -9.80 -6.35
N SER A 416 -25.42 -9.65 -5.20
CA SER A 416 -26.37 -10.64 -4.68
C SER A 416 -27.67 -10.73 -5.47
N GLY A 417 -27.88 -9.85 -6.46
CA GLY A 417 -29.12 -9.78 -7.23
C GLY A 417 -30.28 -9.19 -6.43
N PHE A 418 -29.99 -8.21 -5.55
CA PHE A 418 -30.93 -7.56 -4.63
C PHE A 418 -31.48 -8.46 -3.51
N ASP A 419 -30.85 -9.61 -3.27
CA ASP A 419 -31.18 -10.53 -2.19
C ASP A 419 -30.07 -10.60 -1.15
N PHE A 420 -30.26 -9.98 0.03
CA PHE A 420 -29.30 -10.01 1.13
C PHE A 420 -29.05 -11.41 1.70
N ALA A 421 -29.91 -12.39 1.42
CA ALA A 421 -29.71 -13.77 1.85
C ALA A 421 -28.64 -14.49 1.02
N ASN A 422 -28.33 -14.00 -0.19
CA ASN A 422 -27.26 -14.56 -1.03
C ASN A 422 -25.89 -14.00 -0.62
N ILE A 423 -25.39 -14.44 0.55
CA ILE A 423 -24.16 -13.94 1.18
C ILE A 423 -22.95 -14.19 0.29
N GLY A 424 -22.82 -15.35 -0.34
CA GLY A 424 -21.66 -15.70 -1.17
C GLY A 424 -21.46 -14.71 -2.34
N MET A 425 -22.52 -14.44 -3.10
CA MET A 425 -22.47 -13.48 -4.20
C MET A 425 -22.33 -12.03 -3.69
N GLY A 426 -22.93 -11.70 -2.55
CA GLY A 426 -22.78 -10.39 -1.92
C GLY A 426 -21.34 -10.09 -1.54
N LEU A 427 -20.66 -11.02 -0.87
CA LEU A 427 -19.24 -10.89 -0.49
C LEU A 427 -18.33 -10.87 -1.73
N TYR A 428 -18.63 -11.68 -2.74
CA TYR A 428 -17.95 -11.61 -4.04
C TYR A 428 -18.08 -10.22 -4.67
N GLY A 429 -19.24 -9.57 -4.59
CA GLY A 429 -19.46 -8.20 -5.07
C GLY A 429 -18.58 -7.17 -4.37
N ILE A 430 -18.35 -7.30 -3.07
CA ILE A 430 -17.43 -6.43 -2.32
C ILE A 430 -15.99 -6.63 -2.82
N GLY A 431 -15.57 -7.87 -3.01
CA GLY A 431 -14.27 -8.19 -3.59
C GLY A 431 -14.10 -7.58 -5.00
N ILE A 432 -15.11 -7.73 -5.85
CA ILE A 432 -15.13 -7.12 -7.19
C ILE A 432 -15.03 -5.59 -7.12
N ALA A 433 -15.68 -4.94 -6.15
CA ALA A 433 -15.55 -3.50 -5.96
C ALA A 433 -14.10 -3.11 -5.56
N ALA A 434 -13.44 -3.90 -4.71
CA ALA A 434 -12.04 -3.70 -4.35
C ALA A 434 -11.12 -3.83 -5.57
N VAL A 435 -11.30 -4.85 -6.40
CA VAL A 435 -10.56 -5.02 -7.67
C VAL A 435 -10.86 -3.89 -8.63
N GLY A 436 -12.11 -3.46 -8.73
CA GLY A 436 -12.53 -2.31 -9.54
C GLY A 436 -11.79 -1.03 -9.12
N MET A 437 -11.74 -0.76 -7.83
CA MET A 437 -10.98 0.37 -7.29
C MET A 437 -9.50 0.28 -7.67
N LEU A 438 -8.86 -0.87 -7.53
CA LEU A 438 -7.44 -1.09 -7.84
C LEU A 438 -7.15 -1.27 -9.34
N SER A 439 -8.14 -1.33 -10.21
CA SER A 439 -7.95 -1.50 -11.65
C SER A 439 -7.19 -0.33 -12.31
N THR A 440 -7.24 0.88 -11.70
CA THR A 440 -6.47 2.05 -12.14
C THR A 440 -5.06 2.12 -11.57
N LEU A 441 -4.63 1.11 -10.79
CA LEU A 441 -3.38 1.17 -10.02
C LEU A 441 -2.15 1.49 -10.87
N GLY A 442 -2.08 0.99 -12.10
CA GLY A 442 -0.95 1.23 -12.99
C GLY A 442 -0.66 2.71 -13.22
N ILE A 443 -1.69 3.52 -13.47
CA ILE A 443 -1.53 4.97 -13.65
C ILE A 443 -1.55 5.71 -12.32
N THR A 444 -2.34 5.28 -11.35
CA THR A 444 -2.39 5.91 -10.02
C THR A 444 -1.02 5.84 -9.33
N LEU A 445 -0.37 4.67 -9.38
CA LEU A 445 0.97 4.52 -8.81
C LEU A 445 2.03 5.29 -9.61
N ALA A 446 1.82 5.49 -10.92
CA ALA A 446 2.70 6.35 -11.71
C ALA A 446 2.67 7.81 -11.21
N THR A 447 1.49 8.31 -10.84
CA THR A 447 1.33 9.65 -10.26
C THR A 447 1.81 9.73 -8.81
N ASP A 448 1.79 8.64 -8.08
CA ASP A 448 2.23 8.56 -6.69
C ASP A 448 3.77 8.51 -6.58
N ALA A 449 4.40 7.61 -7.34
CA ALA A 449 5.85 7.47 -7.39
C ALA A 449 6.57 8.68 -8.03
N TYR A 450 5.86 9.52 -8.74
CA TYR A 450 6.35 10.79 -9.26
C TYR A 450 6.79 11.75 -8.13
N GLY A 451 6.04 11.81 -7.02
CA GLY A 451 6.29 12.72 -5.91
C GLY A 451 7.73 12.62 -5.36
N PRO A 452 8.15 11.48 -4.81
CA PRO A 452 9.51 11.29 -4.28
C PRO A 452 10.62 11.51 -5.32
N ILE A 453 10.35 11.25 -6.60
CA ILE A 453 11.30 11.54 -7.68
C ILE A 453 11.48 13.05 -7.86
N ALA A 454 10.38 13.82 -7.79
CA ALA A 454 10.39 15.27 -7.92
C ALA A 454 11.04 15.95 -6.71
N ASP A 455 10.76 15.47 -5.51
CA ASP A 455 11.35 15.93 -4.26
C ASP A 455 12.88 15.75 -4.27
N ASN A 456 13.34 14.53 -4.51
CA ASN A 456 14.77 14.25 -4.68
C ASN A 456 15.44 15.02 -5.85
N ALA A 457 14.69 15.40 -6.87
CA ALA A 457 15.18 16.30 -7.92
C ALA A 457 15.39 17.71 -7.39
N GLY A 458 14.52 18.19 -6.49
CA GLY A 458 14.68 19.43 -5.75
C GLY A 458 15.93 19.43 -4.89
N GLY A 459 16.14 18.39 -4.09
CA GLY A 459 17.35 18.21 -3.29
C GLY A 459 18.62 18.17 -4.13
N ASN A 460 18.61 17.45 -5.26
CA ASN A 460 19.75 17.44 -6.18
C ASN A 460 20.02 18.81 -6.80
N ALA A 461 18.97 19.58 -7.16
CA ALA A 461 19.11 20.93 -7.72
C ALA A 461 19.70 21.91 -6.72
N GLU A 462 19.27 21.88 -5.46
CA GLU A 462 19.76 22.73 -4.37
C GLU A 462 21.22 22.39 -4.04
N MET A 463 21.51 21.14 -3.74
CA MET A 463 22.86 20.67 -3.42
C MET A 463 23.87 20.91 -4.55
N SER A 464 23.40 20.94 -5.81
CA SER A 464 24.25 21.20 -6.99
C SER A 464 24.38 22.67 -7.35
N GLY A 465 23.67 23.56 -6.68
CA GLY A 465 23.72 25.00 -6.93
C GLY A 465 23.21 25.39 -8.31
N LEU A 466 22.12 24.77 -8.82
CA LEU A 466 21.60 25.03 -10.17
C LEU A 466 20.91 26.40 -10.34
N GLY A 467 20.75 27.13 -9.23
CA GLY A 467 20.17 28.47 -9.22
C GLY A 467 18.65 28.49 -8.95
N ALA A 468 18.18 29.66 -8.51
CA ALA A 468 16.82 29.85 -7.97
C ALA A 468 15.70 29.52 -8.97
N GLU A 469 15.93 29.73 -10.28
CA GLU A 469 14.89 29.43 -11.29
C GLU A 469 14.66 27.93 -11.45
N VAL A 470 15.74 27.14 -11.42
CA VAL A 470 15.62 25.68 -11.52
C VAL A 470 15.00 25.14 -10.23
N ARG A 471 15.43 25.65 -9.05
CA ARG A 471 14.83 25.30 -7.76
C ARG A 471 13.32 25.60 -7.77
N LYS A 472 12.90 26.75 -8.23
CA LYS A 472 11.48 27.10 -8.34
C LYS A 472 10.70 26.11 -9.20
N ARG A 473 11.30 25.59 -10.30
CA ARG A 473 10.66 24.58 -11.14
C ARG A 473 10.59 23.23 -10.44
N THR A 474 11.65 22.81 -9.74
CA THR A 474 11.64 21.54 -8.99
C THR A 474 10.69 21.60 -7.79
N ASP A 475 10.61 22.73 -7.08
CA ASP A 475 9.63 22.96 -5.99
C ASP A 475 8.18 22.89 -6.52
N ALA A 476 7.95 23.42 -7.74
CA ALA A 476 6.66 23.31 -8.40
C ALA A 476 6.33 21.84 -8.76
N LEU A 477 7.30 21.04 -9.19
CA LEU A 477 7.12 19.62 -9.44
C LEU A 477 6.86 18.87 -8.13
N ASP A 478 7.56 19.17 -7.06
CA ASP A 478 7.36 18.59 -5.73
C ASP A 478 5.96 18.89 -5.18
N SER A 479 5.53 20.14 -5.20
CA SER A 479 4.19 20.55 -4.78
C SER A 479 3.07 19.81 -5.56
N LEU A 480 3.28 19.56 -6.85
CA LEU A 480 2.40 18.72 -7.67
C LEU A 480 2.40 17.27 -7.17
N GLY A 481 3.59 16.72 -6.87
CA GLY A 481 3.79 15.37 -6.35
C GLY A 481 3.10 15.16 -5.00
N ASN A 482 3.22 16.09 -4.08
CA ASN A 482 2.59 16.01 -2.76
C ASN A 482 1.05 15.98 -2.85
N THR A 483 0.47 16.74 -3.79
CA THR A 483 -0.98 16.72 -4.01
C THR A 483 -1.45 15.37 -4.56
N THR A 484 -0.71 14.77 -5.48
CA THR A 484 -1.05 13.46 -6.04
C THR A 484 -0.81 12.32 -5.05
N ALA A 485 0.28 12.37 -4.29
CA ALA A 485 0.62 11.38 -3.28
C ALA A 485 -0.40 11.30 -2.13
N ALA A 486 -0.93 12.44 -1.66
CA ALA A 486 -1.98 12.46 -0.65
C ALA A 486 -3.24 11.73 -1.14
N THR A 487 -3.63 11.96 -2.39
CA THR A 487 -4.77 11.27 -3.03
C THR A 487 -4.53 9.76 -3.16
N GLY A 488 -3.31 9.35 -3.54
CA GLY A 488 -2.90 7.95 -3.66
C GLY A 488 -2.92 7.20 -2.33
N LYS A 489 -2.45 7.83 -1.25
CA LYS A 489 -2.52 7.25 0.12
C LYS A 489 -3.97 7.01 0.55
N GLY A 490 -4.87 7.98 0.33
CA GLY A 490 -6.30 7.80 0.63
C GLY A 490 -6.93 6.64 -0.16
N PHE A 491 -6.59 6.54 -1.44
CA PHE A 491 -7.00 5.44 -2.31
C PHE A 491 -6.51 4.07 -1.81
N ALA A 492 -5.23 3.96 -1.43
CA ALA A 492 -4.64 2.74 -0.90
C ALA A 492 -5.34 2.28 0.40
N ILE A 493 -5.62 3.20 1.32
CA ILE A 493 -6.31 2.91 2.58
C ILE A 493 -7.75 2.46 2.33
N GLY A 494 -8.48 3.12 1.42
CA GLY A 494 -9.85 2.75 1.06
C GLY A 494 -9.95 1.37 0.41
N SER A 495 -9.00 1.04 -0.48
CA SER A 495 -8.94 -0.29 -1.10
C SER A 495 -8.66 -1.39 -0.08
N ALA A 496 -7.86 -1.12 0.96
CA ALA A 496 -7.58 -2.06 2.02
C ALA A 496 -8.82 -2.40 2.87
N ALA A 497 -9.73 -1.44 3.06
CA ALA A 497 -10.96 -1.70 3.80
C ALA A 497 -11.85 -2.72 3.06
N LEU A 498 -12.04 -2.55 1.76
CA LEU A 498 -12.81 -3.50 0.93
C LEU A 498 -12.10 -4.86 0.82
N THR A 499 -10.79 -4.84 0.58
CA THR A 499 -9.97 -6.06 0.50
C THR A 499 -9.93 -6.81 1.84
N GLY A 500 -9.81 -6.10 2.96
CA GLY A 500 -9.81 -6.69 4.29
C GLY A 500 -11.09 -7.47 4.60
N LEU A 501 -12.24 -6.96 4.17
CA LEU A 501 -13.52 -7.67 4.30
C LEU A 501 -13.57 -8.91 3.39
N ALA A 502 -13.06 -8.81 2.17
CA ALA A 502 -12.95 -9.96 1.27
C ALA A 502 -12.01 -11.04 1.83
N LEU A 503 -10.91 -10.65 2.45
CA LEU A 503 -9.98 -11.57 3.11
C LEU A 503 -10.58 -12.23 4.35
N LEU A 504 -11.35 -11.49 5.16
CA LEU A 504 -12.09 -12.05 6.29
C LEU A 504 -13.06 -13.16 5.81
N ALA A 505 -13.75 -12.91 4.72
CA ALA A 505 -14.62 -13.90 4.11
C ALA A 505 -13.84 -15.13 3.56
N SER A 506 -12.68 -14.89 2.96
CA SER A 506 -11.79 -15.97 2.48
C SER A 506 -11.21 -16.81 3.62
N TYR A 507 -11.05 -16.25 4.82
CA TYR A 507 -10.66 -17.01 6.01
C TYR A 507 -11.65 -18.12 6.33
N ILE A 508 -12.94 -17.89 6.17
CA ILE A 508 -13.99 -18.92 6.41
C ILE A 508 -13.91 -20.04 5.38
N GLU A 509 -13.53 -19.72 4.13
CA GLU A 509 -13.30 -20.76 3.13
C GLU A 509 -12.10 -21.64 3.45
N GLU A 510 -11.02 -21.07 4.00
CA GLU A 510 -9.88 -21.88 4.44
C GLU A 510 -10.21 -22.73 5.68
N ILE A 511 -11.11 -22.28 6.55
CA ILE A 511 -11.65 -23.10 7.65
C ILE A 511 -12.39 -24.32 7.09
N ARG A 512 -13.21 -24.17 6.04
CA ARG A 512 -13.88 -25.27 5.35
C ARG A 512 -12.87 -26.34 4.89
N ILE A 513 -11.81 -25.89 4.22
CA ILE A 513 -10.74 -26.77 3.72
C ILE A 513 -9.98 -27.43 4.88
N GLY A 514 -9.70 -26.68 5.93
CA GLY A 514 -9.05 -27.18 7.14
C GLY A 514 -9.86 -28.28 7.83
N LEU A 515 -11.16 -28.10 7.99
CA LEU A 515 -12.06 -29.12 8.55
C LEU A 515 -12.10 -30.38 7.68
N SER A 516 -12.17 -30.22 6.36
CA SER A 516 -12.15 -31.34 5.42
C SER A 516 -10.85 -32.14 5.50
N ARG A 517 -9.69 -31.50 5.65
CA ARG A 517 -8.39 -32.17 5.85
C ARG A 517 -8.32 -32.94 7.17
N LEU A 518 -8.97 -32.45 8.20
CA LEU A 518 -9.05 -33.12 9.50
C LEU A 518 -10.06 -34.28 9.51
N GLY A 519 -10.71 -34.59 8.37
CA GLY A 519 -11.67 -35.66 8.22
C GLY A 519 -13.06 -35.34 8.76
N THR A 520 -13.36 -34.07 9.03
CA THR A 520 -14.72 -33.66 9.43
C THR A 520 -15.56 -33.54 8.17
N GLU A 521 -16.49 -34.47 7.97
CA GLU A 521 -17.39 -34.48 6.81
C GLU A 521 -18.71 -33.77 7.06
N VAL A 522 -19.15 -33.70 8.31
CA VAL A 522 -20.48 -33.17 8.71
C VAL A 522 -20.33 -32.17 9.84
N LEU A 523 -20.97 -31.03 9.69
CA LEU A 523 -21.14 -30.02 10.74
C LEU A 523 -22.48 -30.29 11.47
N GLU A 524 -22.42 -30.49 12.76
CA GLU A 524 -23.60 -30.52 13.64
C GLU A 524 -23.94 -29.09 14.04
N LEU A 525 -25.04 -28.55 13.55
CA LEU A 525 -25.45 -27.18 13.83
C LEU A 525 -26.16 -27.06 15.18
N PRO A 526 -25.90 -26.01 15.97
CA PRO A 526 -26.66 -25.70 17.16
C PRO A 526 -28.14 -25.54 16.83
N GLY A 527 -29.00 -26.43 17.32
CA GLY A 527 -30.42 -26.42 17.00
C GLY A 527 -30.94 -27.68 16.30
N GLY A 528 -30.03 -28.65 15.98
CA GLY A 528 -30.44 -29.99 15.55
C GLY A 528 -30.52 -30.21 14.05
N GLY A 529 -29.63 -29.59 13.30
CA GLY A 529 -29.40 -29.89 11.87
C GLY A 529 -27.97 -30.36 11.64
N SER A 530 -27.76 -31.16 10.57
CA SER A 530 -26.43 -31.54 10.12
C SER A 530 -26.25 -31.15 8.64
N VAL A 531 -25.09 -30.56 8.32
CA VAL A 531 -24.74 -30.13 6.95
C VAL A 531 -23.38 -30.68 6.59
N ASN A 532 -23.24 -31.20 5.37
CA ASN A 532 -21.94 -31.63 4.88
C ASN A 532 -21.00 -30.42 4.72
N VAL A 533 -19.77 -30.54 5.21
CA VAL A 533 -18.76 -29.44 5.19
C VAL A 533 -18.57 -28.86 3.79
N HIS A 534 -18.58 -29.69 2.75
CA HIS A 534 -18.40 -29.25 1.37
C HIS A 534 -19.56 -28.41 0.84
N ASN A 535 -20.77 -28.60 1.37
CA ASN A 535 -21.99 -27.91 0.95
C ASN A 535 -22.41 -26.83 1.96
N ALA A 536 -21.73 -26.72 3.10
CA ALA A 536 -22.06 -25.75 4.14
C ALA A 536 -21.94 -24.32 3.61
N THR A 537 -22.94 -23.50 3.89
CA THR A 537 -22.97 -22.09 3.53
C THR A 537 -22.14 -21.27 4.53
N PHE A 538 -21.88 -20.03 4.16
CA PHE A 538 -21.26 -19.06 5.07
C PHE A 538 -22.00 -18.93 6.40
N THR A 539 -23.33 -18.92 6.34
CA THR A 539 -24.21 -18.88 7.49
C THR A 539 -24.06 -20.09 8.40
N ASP A 540 -23.90 -21.29 7.82
CA ASP A 540 -23.73 -22.53 8.59
C ASP A 540 -22.45 -22.49 9.42
N PHE A 541 -21.33 -21.97 8.87
CA PHE A 541 -20.10 -21.78 9.62
C PHE A 541 -20.25 -20.75 10.73
N MET A 542 -20.98 -19.65 10.50
CA MET A 542 -21.23 -18.63 11.52
C MET A 542 -22.06 -19.21 12.67
N PHE A 543 -23.04 -20.09 12.39
CA PHE A 543 -23.82 -20.80 13.41
C PHE A 543 -22.97 -21.86 14.12
N TYR A 544 -22.20 -22.66 13.38
CA TYR A 544 -21.37 -23.73 13.94
C TYR A 544 -20.37 -23.20 14.96
N TYR A 545 -19.72 -22.08 14.68
CA TYR A 545 -18.73 -21.45 15.57
C TYR A 545 -19.33 -20.42 16.52
N ASP A 546 -20.65 -20.25 16.55
CA ASP A 546 -21.36 -19.24 17.37
C ASP A 546 -20.73 -17.84 17.22
N VAL A 547 -20.55 -17.40 15.97
CA VAL A 547 -19.96 -16.09 15.66
C VAL A 547 -21.01 -15.00 15.86
N THR A 548 -21.25 -14.66 17.11
CA THR A 548 -22.16 -13.58 17.52
C THR A 548 -21.43 -12.58 18.39
N LEU A 549 -21.91 -11.34 18.43
CA LEU A 549 -21.34 -10.31 19.31
C LEU A 549 -21.51 -10.63 20.81
N MET A 550 -22.44 -11.53 21.15
CA MET A 550 -22.64 -11.98 22.52
C MET A 550 -21.65 -13.07 22.95
N ASN A 551 -20.97 -13.70 21.98
CA ASN A 551 -19.93 -14.67 22.28
C ASN A 551 -18.68 -13.97 22.83
N PRO A 552 -18.26 -14.30 24.09
CA PRO A 552 -17.09 -13.63 24.71
C PRO A 552 -15.79 -13.78 23.90
N LYS A 553 -15.62 -14.89 23.16
CA LYS A 553 -14.43 -15.12 22.33
C LYS A 553 -14.38 -14.13 21.17
N VAL A 554 -15.51 -13.88 20.47
CA VAL A 554 -15.63 -12.90 19.40
C VAL A 554 -15.37 -11.50 19.94
N LEU A 555 -16.04 -11.14 21.05
CA LEU A 555 -15.89 -9.81 21.65
C LEU A 555 -14.45 -9.57 22.13
N SER A 556 -13.82 -10.56 22.78
CA SER A 556 -12.42 -10.47 23.19
C SER A 556 -11.48 -10.31 21.99
N GLY A 557 -11.72 -11.08 20.94
CA GLY A 557 -10.98 -10.93 19.66
C GLY A 557 -11.11 -9.51 19.11
N MET A 558 -12.32 -8.93 19.09
CA MET A 558 -12.55 -7.56 18.60
C MET A 558 -11.77 -6.52 19.40
N PHE A 559 -11.74 -6.63 20.72
CA PHE A 559 -10.93 -5.73 21.56
C PHE A 559 -9.43 -5.88 21.28
N VAL A 560 -8.94 -7.12 21.13
CA VAL A 560 -7.54 -7.37 20.79
C VAL A 560 -7.21 -6.79 19.39
N GLY A 561 -8.07 -6.97 18.39
CA GLY A 561 -7.87 -6.42 17.06
C GLY A 561 -7.84 -4.89 17.04
N SER A 562 -8.78 -4.25 17.76
CA SER A 562 -8.79 -2.79 17.89
C SER A 562 -7.54 -2.29 18.63
N MET A 563 -7.17 -2.96 19.73
CA MET A 563 -5.92 -2.65 20.45
C MET A 563 -4.70 -2.78 19.55
N MET A 564 -4.64 -3.79 18.69
CA MET A 564 -3.49 -4.01 17.79
C MET A 564 -3.23 -2.83 16.88
N ALA A 565 -4.26 -2.17 16.34
CA ALA A 565 -4.10 -0.99 15.49
C ALA A 565 -3.40 0.16 16.28
N PHE A 566 -3.86 0.44 17.49
CA PHE A 566 -3.27 1.49 18.34
C PHE A 566 -1.89 1.13 18.85
N LEU A 567 -1.72 -0.12 19.33
CA LEU A 567 -0.43 -0.60 19.83
C LEU A 567 0.65 -0.53 18.75
N PHE A 568 0.31 -0.99 17.55
CA PHE A 568 1.21 -0.95 16.40
C PHE A 568 1.62 0.48 16.05
N CYS A 569 0.67 1.43 16.01
CA CYS A 569 0.97 2.84 15.78
C CYS A 569 1.87 3.41 16.88
N GLY A 570 1.56 3.15 18.14
CA GLY A 570 2.37 3.62 19.25
C GLY A 570 3.81 3.10 19.20
N LEU A 571 3.99 1.83 18.82
CA LEU A 571 5.31 1.21 18.66
C LEU A 571 6.08 1.84 17.50
N THR A 572 5.45 2.03 16.34
CA THR A 572 6.12 2.61 15.16
C THR A 572 6.44 4.09 15.35
N MET A 573 5.57 4.87 15.99
CA MET A 573 5.83 6.26 16.33
C MET A 573 7.01 6.39 17.31
N ASN A 574 7.02 5.59 18.37
CA ASN A 574 8.13 5.58 19.33
C ASN A 574 9.44 5.10 18.67
N ALA A 575 9.36 4.18 17.71
CA ALA A 575 10.51 3.73 16.93
C ALA A 575 11.11 4.86 16.10
N VAL A 576 10.27 5.66 15.42
CA VAL A 576 10.72 6.87 14.70
C VAL A 576 11.39 7.84 15.68
N GLY A 577 10.77 8.13 16.82
CA GLY A 577 11.31 9.05 17.82
C GLY A 577 12.69 8.62 18.34
N ARG A 578 12.89 7.32 18.62
CA ARG A 578 14.22 6.81 19.05
C ARG A 578 15.26 6.89 17.93
N ALA A 579 14.90 6.55 16.71
CA ALA A 579 15.81 6.63 15.56
C ALA A 579 16.17 8.09 15.24
N ALA A 580 15.19 9.00 15.29
CA ALA A 580 15.37 10.43 15.09
C ALA A 580 16.29 11.05 16.14
N ALA A 581 16.18 10.67 17.43
CA ALA A 581 17.05 11.17 18.47
C ALA A 581 18.54 10.92 18.18
N HIS A 582 18.88 9.73 17.68
CA HIS A 582 20.25 9.41 17.27
C HIS A 582 20.73 10.24 16.07
N MET A 583 19.85 10.55 15.14
CA MET A 583 20.18 11.39 14.00
C MET A 583 20.40 12.84 14.42
N VAL A 584 19.50 13.39 15.24
CA VAL A 584 19.64 14.75 15.83
C VAL A 584 20.96 14.92 16.55
N GLU A 585 21.35 13.94 17.39
CA GLU A 585 22.62 13.96 18.10
C GLU A 585 23.81 13.96 17.13
N GLU A 586 23.76 13.16 16.08
CA GLU A 586 24.83 13.09 15.08
C GLU A 586 24.96 14.38 14.28
N VAL A 587 23.86 14.98 13.82
CA VAL A 587 23.91 16.26 13.10
C VAL A 587 24.47 17.36 13.99
N ARG A 588 24.02 17.45 15.26
CA ARG A 588 24.58 18.39 16.24
C ARG A 588 26.08 18.15 16.51
N ARG A 589 26.49 16.87 16.59
CA ARG A 589 27.90 16.52 16.74
C ARG A 589 28.73 17.03 15.57
N GLN A 590 28.28 16.79 14.33
CA GLN A 590 29.00 17.24 13.14
C GLN A 590 29.11 18.76 13.07
N PHE A 591 28.02 19.49 13.34
CA PHE A 591 28.05 20.96 13.37
C PHE A 591 29.03 21.52 14.43
N ARG A 592 29.20 20.84 15.56
CA ARG A 592 30.10 21.24 16.64
C ARG A 592 31.56 20.85 16.36
N GLU A 593 31.81 19.66 15.82
CA GLU A 593 33.16 19.07 15.75
C GLU A 593 33.83 19.32 14.40
N ILE A 594 33.09 19.38 13.29
CA ILE A 594 33.64 19.63 11.96
C ILE A 594 33.66 21.14 11.71
N LYS A 595 34.85 21.74 11.97
CA LYS A 595 35.07 23.18 11.73
C LYS A 595 34.91 23.50 10.25
N GLY A 596 34.17 24.56 9.93
CA GLY A 596 33.95 25.01 8.56
C GLY A 596 32.75 24.38 7.86
N ILE A 597 31.98 23.48 8.50
CA ILE A 597 30.79 22.87 7.92
C ILE A 597 29.70 23.93 7.66
N LEU A 598 29.41 24.80 8.64
CA LEU A 598 28.40 25.85 8.51
C LEU A 598 28.83 27.00 7.56
N THR A 599 30.13 27.17 7.32
CA THR A 599 30.66 28.14 6.34
C THR A 599 30.78 27.54 4.92
N GLY A 600 30.58 26.23 4.76
CA GLY A 600 30.71 25.52 3.49
C GLY A 600 32.18 25.19 3.10
N GLU A 601 33.13 25.38 4.01
CA GLU A 601 34.56 25.08 3.79
C GLU A 601 34.88 23.60 3.98
N ALA A 602 34.05 22.87 4.74
CA ALA A 602 34.19 21.43 5.01
C ALA A 602 32.94 20.66 4.58
N GLU A 603 33.16 19.49 3.99
CA GLU A 603 32.04 18.58 3.63
C GLU A 603 31.54 17.82 4.87
N PRO A 604 30.21 17.64 5.03
CA PRO A 604 29.63 16.77 6.05
C PRO A 604 29.93 15.27 5.83
N ASP A 605 29.92 14.50 6.92
CA ASP A 605 29.97 13.04 6.82
C ASP A 605 28.54 12.47 6.59
N TYR A 606 28.07 12.57 5.36
CA TYR A 606 26.76 12.03 4.93
C TYR A 606 26.64 10.52 5.15
N ALA A 607 27.75 9.78 4.97
CA ALA A 607 27.74 8.31 5.09
C ALA A 607 27.40 7.87 6.51
N ARG A 608 27.83 8.63 7.50
CA ARG A 608 27.55 8.37 8.91
C ARG A 608 26.05 8.51 9.22
N CYS A 609 25.39 9.54 8.69
CA CYS A 609 23.96 9.75 8.85
C CYS A 609 23.16 8.61 8.19
N VAL A 610 23.49 8.23 6.97
CA VAL A 610 22.89 7.06 6.29
C VAL A 610 23.05 5.77 7.12
N GLN A 611 24.22 5.56 7.72
CA GLN A 611 24.48 4.38 8.56
C GLN A 611 23.62 4.37 9.84
N ILE A 612 23.45 5.53 10.47
CA ILE A 612 22.66 5.66 11.71
C ILE A 612 21.17 5.39 11.41
N SER A 613 20.58 6.04 10.39
CA SER A 613 19.20 5.77 9.97
C SER A 613 19.00 4.30 9.60
N THR A 614 19.94 3.70 8.86
CA THR A 614 19.86 2.29 8.49
C THR A 614 19.82 1.37 9.72
N LYS A 615 20.73 1.56 10.67
CA LYS A 615 20.76 0.73 11.89
C LYS A 615 19.54 0.93 12.77
N GLY A 616 19.10 2.19 12.91
CA GLY A 616 17.91 2.54 13.67
C GLY A 616 16.67 1.84 13.09
N ALA A 617 16.43 2.03 11.80
CA ALA A 617 15.30 1.43 11.11
C ALA A 617 15.28 -0.10 11.22
N GLN A 618 16.43 -0.74 11.01
CA GLN A 618 16.54 -2.21 11.07
C GLN A 618 16.24 -2.78 12.44
N ARG A 619 16.69 -2.14 13.50
CA ARG A 619 16.45 -2.57 14.87
C ARG A 619 14.99 -2.38 15.26
N GLU A 620 14.44 -1.23 14.93
CA GLU A 620 13.13 -0.80 15.38
C GLU A 620 11.96 -1.44 14.60
N MET A 621 12.16 -1.87 13.34
CA MET A 621 11.12 -2.48 12.54
C MET A 621 10.76 -3.92 12.96
N ILE A 622 11.66 -4.64 13.66
CA ILE A 622 11.51 -6.07 13.93
C ILE A 622 10.31 -6.34 14.84
N PHE A 623 10.24 -5.66 15.98
CA PHE A 623 9.24 -5.94 16.99
C PHE A 623 7.80 -5.65 16.52
N PRO A 624 7.46 -4.46 15.93
CA PRO A 624 6.12 -4.21 15.40
C PRO A 624 5.71 -5.21 14.32
N SER A 625 6.65 -5.58 13.42
CA SER A 625 6.35 -6.50 12.33
C SER A 625 6.11 -7.94 12.81
N LEU A 626 6.90 -8.42 13.76
CA LEU A 626 6.67 -9.75 14.36
C LEU A 626 5.38 -9.80 15.18
N LEU A 627 5.03 -8.71 15.86
CA LEU A 627 3.78 -8.62 16.63
C LEU A 627 2.56 -8.74 15.70
N ALA A 628 2.60 -8.12 14.53
CA ALA A 628 1.54 -8.23 13.52
C ALA A 628 1.31 -9.67 13.04
N ILE A 629 2.37 -10.48 12.95
CA ILE A 629 2.30 -11.90 12.59
C ILE A 629 1.84 -12.73 13.79
N ALA A 630 2.34 -12.45 14.98
CA ALA A 630 2.06 -13.23 16.18
C ALA A 630 0.61 -13.07 16.70
N ALA A 631 0.01 -11.88 16.54
CA ALA A 631 -1.30 -11.57 17.12
C ALA A 631 -2.42 -12.50 16.60
N PRO A 632 -2.61 -12.76 15.30
CA PRO A 632 -3.62 -13.70 14.83
C PRO A 632 -3.37 -15.14 15.29
N ILE A 633 -2.10 -15.56 15.34
CA ILE A 633 -1.71 -16.90 15.80
C ILE A 633 -2.08 -17.09 17.27
N ILE A 634 -1.65 -16.17 18.13
CA ILE A 634 -1.93 -16.21 19.56
C ILE A 634 -3.43 -16.16 19.82
N THR A 635 -4.16 -15.29 19.13
CA THR A 635 -5.62 -15.18 19.28
C THR A 635 -6.32 -16.46 18.83
N GLY A 636 -5.87 -17.07 17.72
CA GLY A 636 -6.40 -18.33 17.24
C GLY A 636 -6.17 -19.49 18.21
N LEU A 637 -4.97 -19.59 18.77
CA LEU A 637 -4.62 -20.60 19.78
C LEU A 637 -5.37 -20.39 21.10
N LEU A 638 -5.68 -19.16 21.48
CA LEU A 638 -6.41 -18.87 22.73
C LEU A 638 -7.93 -19.04 22.54
N PHE A 639 -8.50 -18.41 21.54
CA PHE A 639 -9.96 -18.24 21.41
C PHE A 639 -10.55 -18.96 20.19
N GLY A 640 -9.75 -19.70 19.42
CA GLY A 640 -10.20 -20.42 18.24
C GLY A 640 -10.69 -19.50 17.11
N VAL A 641 -11.46 -20.09 16.20
CA VAL A 641 -12.03 -19.41 15.02
C VAL A 641 -12.85 -18.17 15.39
N PRO A 642 -13.77 -18.21 16.38
CA PRO A 642 -14.54 -17.03 16.76
C PRO A 642 -13.66 -15.84 17.20
N GLY A 643 -12.60 -16.11 17.95
CA GLY A 643 -11.65 -15.08 18.40
C GLY A 643 -10.89 -14.45 17.24
N VAL A 644 -10.46 -15.23 16.26
CA VAL A 644 -9.78 -14.71 15.06
C VAL A 644 -10.73 -13.85 14.23
N ILE A 645 -11.97 -14.27 14.02
CA ILE A 645 -12.97 -13.45 13.31
C ILE A 645 -13.16 -12.11 14.04
N GLY A 646 -13.29 -12.15 15.37
CA GLY A 646 -13.35 -10.93 16.18
C GLY A 646 -12.10 -10.04 16.00
N LEU A 647 -10.90 -10.62 16.06
CA LEU A 647 -9.62 -9.91 15.84
C LEU A 647 -9.61 -9.18 14.50
N LEU A 648 -10.00 -9.86 13.43
CA LEU A 648 -9.98 -9.30 12.08
C LEU A 648 -11.01 -8.16 11.93
N ILE A 649 -12.21 -8.31 12.51
CA ILE A 649 -13.24 -7.25 12.49
C ILE A 649 -12.75 -6.03 13.28
N GLY A 650 -12.22 -6.23 14.48
CA GLY A 650 -11.72 -5.14 15.33
C GLY A 650 -10.51 -4.43 14.70
N GLY A 651 -9.57 -5.21 14.14
CA GLY A 651 -8.41 -4.68 13.44
C GLY A 651 -8.76 -3.90 12.18
N LEU A 652 -9.69 -4.42 11.38
CA LEU A 652 -10.17 -3.78 10.16
C LEU A 652 -10.87 -2.44 10.47
N SER A 653 -11.85 -2.44 11.36
CA SER A 653 -12.65 -1.26 11.67
C SER A 653 -11.83 -0.14 12.30
N SER A 654 -11.07 -0.45 13.35
CA SER A 654 -10.24 0.53 14.05
C SER A 654 -9.03 0.96 13.20
N GLY A 655 -8.37 0.01 12.55
CA GLY A 655 -7.18 0.27 11.74
C GLY A 655 -7.48 1.13 10.52
N PHE A 656 -8.60 0.91 9.83
CA PHE A 656 -9.01 1.73 8.70
C PHE A 656 -9.24 3.19 9.09
N VAL A 657 -10.04 3.43 10.14
CA VAL A 657 -10.35 4.79 10.61
C VAL A 657 -9.09 5.50 11.11
N LEU A 658 -8.24 4.78 11.87
CA LEU A 658 -6.98 5.31 12.38
C LEU A 658 -5.99 5.63 11.26
N ALA A 659 -5.92 4.80 10.20
CA ALA A 659 -5.05 5.04 9.05
C ALA A 659 -5.42 6.33 8.30
N ILE A 660 -6.72 6.56 8.06
CA ILE A 660 -7.20 7.80 7.43
C ILE A 660 -6.89 9.00 8.32
N PHE A 661 -7.21 8.90 9.61
CA PHE A 661 -6.91 9.95 10.58
C PHE A 661 -5.44 10.36 10.53
N MET A 662 -4.53 9.38 10.60
CA MET A 662 -3.10 9.65 10.62
C MET A 662 -2.59 10.21 9.28
N ALA A 663 -2.97 9.61 8.16
CA ALA A 663 -2.55 10.06 6.84
C ALA A 663 -3.01 11.49 6.55
N ASN A 664 -4.26 11.82 6.88
CA ASN A 664 -4.82 13.14 6.61
C ASN A 664 -4.29 14.20 7.58
N SER A 665 -4.13 13.89 8.87
CA SER A 665 -3.49 14.83 9.82
C SER A 665 -2.08 15.18 9.37
N GLY A 666 -1.25 14.17 9.08
CA GLY A 666 0.12 14.37 8.65
C GLY A 666 0.23 15.16 7.35
N GLY A 667 -0.59 14.80 6.34
CA GLY A 667 -0.64 15.54 5.07
C GLY A 667 -1.12 16.99 5.21
N ALA A 668 -2.04 17.24 6.14
CA ALA A 668 -2.51 18.60 6.40
C ALA A 668 -1.45 19.47 7.08
N TRP A 669 -0.68 18.93 8.04
CA TRP A 669 0.42 19.66 8.68
C TRP A 669 1.54 20.01 7.69
N ASP A 670 1.94 19.07 6.84
CA ASP A 670 2.95 19.32 5.80
C ASP A 670 2.52 20.43 4.85
N ASN A 671 1.32 20.33 4.30
CA ASN A 671 0.79 21.37 3.41
C ASN A 671 0.47 22.69 4.12
N ALA A 672 0.22 22.69 5.43
CA ALA A 672 0.09 23.91 6.21
C ALA A 672 1.44 24.64 6.33
N LYS A 673 2.55 23.92 6.50
CA LYS A 673 3.92 24.46 6.45
C LYS A 673 4.20 25.07 5.07
N LYS A 674 3.95 24.34 3.99
CA LYS A 674 4.16 24.81 2.61
C LYS A 674 3.32 26.06 2.28
N TYR A 675 2.08 26.14 2.76
CA TYR A 675 1.23 27.33 2.60
C TYR A 675 1.85 28.58 3.24
N VAL A 676 2.48 28.44 4.42
CA VAL A 676 3.20 29.54 5.04
C VAL A 676 4.45 29.89 4.24
N GLU A 677 5.21 28.91 3.76
CA GLU A 677 6.42 29.08 2.96
C GLU A 677 6.19 29.85 1.64
N GLU A 678 5.00 29.76 1.07
CA GLU A 678 4.60 30.55 -0.11
C GLU A 678 4.42 32.04 0.16
N GLY A 679 4.64 32.49 1.40
CA GLY A 679 4.59 33.89 1.79
C GLY A 679 3.36 34.27 2.62
N ASN A 680 2.47 33.32 2.92
CA ASN A 680 1.32 33.55 3.79
C ASN A 680 1.77 33.69 5.26
N PHE A 681 1.06 34.48 6.06
CA PHE A 681 1.29 34.67 7.50
C PHE A 681 2.74 35.03 7.89
N GLY A 682 3.48 35.69 7.00
CA GLY A 682 4.85 36.16 7.25
C GLY A 682 5.95 35.34 6.55
N GLY A 683 5.59 34.25 5.88
CA GLY A 683 6.52 33.47 5.07
C GLY A 683 7.59 32.67 5.84
N LYS A 684 8.59 32.20 5.12
CA LYS A 684 9.72 31.43 5.69
C LYS A 684 10.43 32.23 6.81
N GLY A 685 10.75 31.55 7.92
CA GLY A 685 11.45 32.13 9.08
C GLY A 685 10.54 32.87 10.07
N SER A 686 9.24 33.07 9.78
CA SER A 686 8.29 33.67 10.73
C SER A 686 8.00 32.74 11.90
N GLU A 687 7.44 33.26 13.00
CA GLU A 687 7.02 32.44 14.15
C GLU A 687 5.91 31.46 13.76
N VAL A 688 5.02 31.83 12.80
CA VAL A 688 4.01 30.93 12.25
C VAL A 688 4.68 29.79 11.47
N HIS A 689 5.72 30.09 10.68
CA HIS A 689 6.49 29.06 9.98
C HIS A 689 7.12 28.07 10.97
N LYS A 690 7.78 28.54 12.01
CA LYS A 690 8.36 27.66 13.04
C LYS A 690 7.32 26.79 13.71
N ALA A 691 6.14 27.34 14.02
CA ALA A 691 5.04 26.59 14.60
C ALA A 691 4.50 25.51 13.65
N THR A 692 4.37 25.79 12.35
CA THR A 692 3.94 24.80 11.35
C THR A 692 4.98 23.74 11.05
N VAL A 693 6.29 24.08 11.10
CA VAL A 693 7.39 23.07 11.04
C VAL A 693 7.29 22.08 12.19
N VAL A 694 7.01 22.52 13.41
CA VAL A 694 6.80 21.63 14.55
C VAL A 694 5.59 20.71 14.29
N GLY A 695 4.51 21.26 13.73
CA GLY A 695 3.34 20.45 13.36
C GLY A 695 3.66 19.39 12.32
N ASP A 696 4.41 19.75 11.29
CA ASP A 696 4.88 18.83 10.24
C ASP A 696 5.76 17.71 10.80
N THR A 697 6.75 18.06 11.64
CA THR A 697 7.62 17.08 12.33
C THR A 697 6.81 16.07 13.16
N VAL A 698 5.70 16.47 13.80
CA VAL A 698 4.77 15.56 14.49
C VAL A 698 3.97 14.74 13.49
N GLY A 699 3.59 15.33 12.36
CA GLY A 699 2.79 14.72 11.31
C GLY A 699 3.53 13.67 10.48
N ASP A 700 4.83 13.79 10.35
CA ASP A 700 5.67 12.93 9.53
C ASP A 700 5.55 11.44 9.89
N PRO A 701 5.72 11.00 11.15
CA PRO A 701 5.46 9.62 11.52
C PRO A 701 4.02 9.16 11.23
N PHE A 702 3.06 10.08 11.30
CA PHE A 702 1.66 9.80 11.01
C PHE A 702 1.43 9.45 9.54
N LYS A 703 1.89 10.32 8.62
CA LYS A 703 1.58 10.20 7.18
C LYS A 703 2.45 9.19 6.44
N ASP A 704 3.70 8.95 6.89
CA ASP A 704 4.68 8.21 6.10
C ASP A 704 5.15 6.89 6.75
N THR A 705 4.90 6.70 8.07
CA THR A 705 5.26 5.46 8.77
C THR A 705 4.04 4.72 9.29
N SER A 706 3.36 5.25 10.29
CA SER A 706 2.31 4.52 11.01
C SER A 706 1.02 4.39 10.21
N GLY A 707 0.53 5.48 9.60
CA GLY A 707 -0.71 5.49 8.83
C GLY A 707 -0.70 4.47 7.67
N PRO A 708 0.26 4.55 6.73
CA PRO A 708 0.35 3.58 5.64
C PRO A 708 0.63 2.14 6.10
N SER A 709 1.36 1.95 7.19
CA SER A 709 1.66 0.62 7.71
C SER A 709 0.44 -0.08 8.33
N LEU A 710 -0.56 0.67 8.81
CA LEU A 710 -1.85 0.11 9.25
C LEU A 710 -2.60 -0.57 8.11
N ASN A 711 -2.53 -0.02 6.91
CA ASN A 711 -3.09 -0.62 5.72
C ASN A 711 -2.57 -2.05 5.50
N ILE A 712 -1.27 -2.23 5.66
CA ILE A 712 -0.62 -3.54 5.53
C ILE A 712 -0.94 -4.42 6.75
N LEU A 713 -0.94 -3.86 7.96
CA LEU A 713 -1.26 -4.58 9.20
C LEU A 713 -2.61 -5.32 9.10
N ILE A 714 -3.66 -4.62 8.66
CA ILE A 714 -5.01 -5.17 8.50
C ILE A 714 -4.99 -6.40 7.58
N LYS A 715 -4.35 -6.26 6.42
CA LYS A 715 -4.28 -7.34 5.43
C LYS A 715 -3.37 -8.48 5.89
N LEU A 716 -2.22 -8.17 6.48
CA LEU A 716 -1.29 -9.18 6.99
C LEU A 716 -1.94 -10.03 8.09
N MET A 717 -2.66 -9.42 9.04
CA MET A 717 -3.37 -10.19 10.06
C MET A 717 -4.38 -11.16 9.45
N SER A 718 -5.09 -10.73 8.41
CA SER A 718 -6.04 -11.59 7.68
C SER A 718 -5.32 -12.72 6.93
N MET A 719 -4.22 -12.42 6.24
CA MET A 719 -3.42 -13.41 5.51
C MET A 719 -2.77 -14.44 6.46
N VAL A 720 -2.26 -14.00 7.61
CA VAL A 720 -1.74 -14.90 8.65
C VAL A 720 -2.85 -15.79 9.18
N ALA A 721 -4.03 -15.24 9.46
CA ALA A 721 -5.19 -16.02 9.90
C ALA A 721 -5.56 -17.12 8.87
N ILE A 722 -5.60 -16.77 7.58
CA ILE A 722 -5.88 -17.70 6.48
C ILE A 722 -4.85 -18.85 6.46
N VAL A 723 -3.56 -18.51 6.47
CA VAL A 723 -2.49 -19.52 6.45
C VAL A 723 -2.49 -20.41 7.69
N MET A 724 -2.89 -19.87 8.84
CA MET A 724 -2.91 -20.58 10.12
C MET A 724 -4.29 -21.21 10.43
N ALA A 725 -5.25 -21.16 9.50
CA ALA A 725 -6.61 -21.67 9.72
C ALA A 725 -6.63 -23.15 10.13
N GLY A 726 -5.84 -23.99 9.48
CA GLY A 726 -5.74 -25.40 9.82
C GLY A 726 -5.27 -25.64 11.26
N LEU A 727 -4.33 -24.86 11.77
CA LEU A 727 -3.91 -24.90 13.16
C LEU A 727 -5.02 -24.44 14.12
N THR A 728 -5.69 -23.34 13.79
CA THR A 728 -6.77 -22.76 14.61
C THR A 728 -7.98 -23.70 14.72
N VAL A 729 -8.30 -24.42 13.63
CA VAL A 729 -9.39 -25.41 13.61
C VAL A 729 -9.01 -26.66 14.41
N SER A 730 -7.75 -27.08 14.37
CA SER A 730 -7.30 -28.31 15.03
C SER A 730 -7.13 -28.15 16.54
N TRP A 731 -6.83 -26.93 17.02
CA TRP A 731 -6.53 -26.71 18.42
C TRP A 731 -6.84 -25.28 18.88
N SER A 732 -7.54 -25.16 20.02
CA SER A 732 -7.70 -23.91 20.75
C SER A 732 -7.79 -24.20 22.25
N LEU A 733 -7.35 -23.24 23.07
CA LEU A 733 -7.34 -23.39 24.55
C LEU A 733 -8.76 -23.28 25.14
N PHE A 734 -9.58 -22.39 24.59
CA PHE A 734 -10.95 -22.10 25.04
C PHE A 734 -12.01 -22.47 24.01
#